data_4ae542b05348d15c4aeffe857420cd82
#
_entry.id   4ae542b05348d15c4aeffe857420cd82
#
_cell.length_a   1.000
_cell.length_b   1.000
_cell.length_c   1.000
_cell.angle_alpha   90.00
_cell.angle_beta   90.00
_cell.angle_gamma   90.00
#
_symmetry.space_group_name_H-M   'P 1'
#
loop_
_entity.id
_entity.type
_entity.pdbx_description
1 polymer ?
#
loop_
_entity_poly.entity_id
_entity_poly.type
_entity_poly.pdbx_seq_one_letter_code
_entity_poly.pdbx_strand_id
1 'polypeptide(L)'
;MSTHRPRTPWRRHALASAAATVLFAFAGAASAQTSNATVRGSITAAGAAAPAGTDVVAVNKANGNTYRTKTLPDGSYVLAGLNPGTYEVRVAGAASGSVITLSVGQNATVDLASGTAQLGTVVVEGSSARQGVIDSQVGTTVSNKMIEAIPQASRNFLSAADFAPGVRFDTDPGGNTRLRGGSQNIDSVNVFIDGVGRKNNILRGGVSGQDTSQGNPFPQAAIAEYRVLTQNYKAEFDQVSSVAIAAVTKSGTNETHGNVYANRTGSNWTSLSPIQERDKANKIEPPSYKQIEAGFSIGGAIKKDALHYFLAYDGKQLEKPRQLTAMNLDKYPGSPGLIPSIAAQQGSFKGEFKEHLLFGKLSAEIDDRQRLDLSMTLRRETSYSVDGDRFAPSTAINNQNKESRVDLKHEYAADRWLNEARIGWERTQWNPQSDAVDPQVRYKYSPTDRINNVQDIFFVGGSPNAQDRRQSGVYLKDDFTYTAISGHVIKAGAQFKAMKYDLSGTAFRVPTIETVLNTTTGQPYYNGLACTGTNVSSSGLSSDQCNIRLAIPTASANFKNNQYGVYLQDDWKVTKQLELNVGARWDYEDNMLNNSYATPADRIAMLNAPDGRTVDGITAPPGQTYAQTLAKAGINIADYISTGSSRKAYKGAFAPRLGGSFDVLGNKATVIYGGWGRSYDRKMANNALDELQKNAAPNGETWMIKNDFKMPYADQMSLGLRQALGAWNADIAVSKVHAKNQFIWFLGNRDPNGGFGNTNALDPLWGGAPRNYGSLILGTFAGENKATSLFLSLEKPYTQASGWSMTVAYTYTDAKTTNHEWSDDIFDWAYGKSTYGFNPSKDAEKHRLVVGGLLDKLPWDLQLSGKLTLGDGQPRRVPDCHTGFSGPTGCRAVARGSDTFKQLDLALAKNFKVYGGELQVRLDVLNLFNTANWGYYNDWVGGPSTPPKNALGGDNPDFDTRTGVRGTMRQFKLGASYSF
;
A
#
# COMPACT_ATOMS: atom_id res chain seq x y z
N MET A 1 -43.83 -1.83 -49.98
CA MET A 1 -43.82 -0.43 -49.52
C MET A 1 -43.73 -0.43 -47.99
N SER A 2 -42.55 -0.23 -47.47
CA SER A 2 -42.27 -0.10 -46.03
C SER A 2 -41.60 1.27 -45.82
N THR A 3 -42.25 2.08 -45.02
CA THR A 3 -41.81 3.46 -44.73
C THR A 3 -40.88 3.43 -43.53
N HIS A 4 -39.61 3.71 -43.81
CA HIS A 4 -38.62 4.07 -42.76
C HIS A 4 -38.88 5.49 -42.27
N ARG A 5 -39.09 5.65 -40.96
CA ARG A 5 -38.99 6.98 -40.30
C ARG A 5 -37.58 7.16 -39.73
N PRO A 6 -36.90 8.29 -39.97
CA PRO A 6 -35.57 8.57 -39.40
C PRO A 6 -35.70 8.97 -37.93
N ARG A 7 -34.91 8.34 -37.05
CA ARG A 7 -34.77 8.74 -35.66
C ARG A 7 -33.83 9.95 -35.56
N THR A 8 -34.34 11.06 -35.09
CA THR A 8 -33.64 12.33 -34.93
C THR A 8 -32.53 12.30 -33.87
N PRO A 9 -31.34 12.86 -34.14
CA PRO A 9 -30.19 12.86 -33.20
C PRO A 9 -30.28 13.90 -32.06
N TRP A 10 -31.34 14.65 -31.96
CA TRP A 10 -31.47 15.83 -31.08
C TRP A 10 -31.53 15.52 -29.57
N ARG A 11 -31.87 14.31 -29.17
CA ARG A 11 -31.94 13.97 -27.73
C ARG A 11 -30.59 13.75 -27.06
N ARG A 12 -29.53 13.44 -27.82
CA ARG A 12 -28.17 13.25 -27.24
C ARG A 12 -27.46 14.58 -26.99
N HIS A 13 -27.71 15.59 -27.81
CA HIS A 13 -27.11 16.91 -27.61
C HIS A 13 -27.80 17.71 -26.49
N ALA A 14 -29.09 17.54 -26.30
CA ALA A 14 -29.83 18.18 -25.21
C ALA A 14 -29.39 17.65 -23.82
N LEU A 15 -29.09 16.35 -23.71
CA LEU A 15 -28.54 15.75 -22.44
C LEU A 15 -27.09 16.16 -22.21
N ALA A 16 -26.27 16.29 -23.25
CA ALA A 16 -24.89 16.77 -23.12
C ALA A 16 -24.84 18.26 -22.75
N SER A 17 -25.73 19.08 -23.33
CA SER A 17 -25.84 20.49 -22.99
C SER A 17 -26.44 20.72 -21.60
N ALA A 18 -27.43 19.93 -21.18
CA ALA A 18 -27.95 19.96 -19.81
C ALA A 18 -26.91 19.51 -18.79
N ALA A 19 -26.10 18.48 -19.09
CA ALA A 19 -24.98 18.05 -18.23
C ALA A 19 -23.87 19.12 -18.19
N ALA A 20 -23.55 19.78 -19.29
CA ALA A 20 -22.60 20.89 -19.32
C ALA A 20 -23.13 22.11 -18.55
N THR A 21 -24.41 22.43 -18.66
CA THR A 21 -25.04 23.56 -17.95
C THR A 21 -25.14 23.28 -16.44
N VAL A 22 -25.41 22.04 -16.04
CA VAL A 22 -25.36 21.62 -14.63
C VAL A 22 -23.90 21.62 -14.10
N LEU A 23 -22.93 21.23 -14.91
CA LEU A 23 -21.50 21.35 -14.55
C LEU A 23 -21.06 22.82 -14.43
N PHE A 24 -21.55 23.72 -15.27
CA PHE A 24 -21.27 25.16 -15.15
C PHE A 24 -22.06 25.84 -14.03
N ALA A 25 -23.22 25.34 -13.63
CA ALA A 25 -24.00 25.88 -12.50
C ALA A 25 -23.42 25.45 -11.15
N PHE A 26 -22.68 24.34 -11.07
CA PHE A 26 -21.92 23.93 -9.88
C PHE A 26 -20.50 24.52 -9.83
N ALA A 27 -20.02 25.18 -10.86
CA ALA A 27 -18.71 25.86 -10.87
C ALA A 27 -18.64 27.10 -9.95
N GLY A 28 -19.66 27.34 -9.16
CA GLY A 28 -19.75 28.47 -8.20
C GLY A 28 -19.42 28.13 -6.75
N ALA A 29 -19.12 26.87 -6.39
CA ALA A 29 -18.80 26.52 -5.01
C ALA A 29 -17.92 25.26 -4.98
N ALA A 30 -16.60 25.40 -5.03
CA ALA A 30 -15.64 24.32 -4.95
C ALA A 30 -14.39 24.69 -4.09
N SER A 31 -13.40 23.94 -3.80
CA SER A 31 -12.79 23.76 -2.51
C SER A 31 -11.34 23.27 -2.39
N ALA A 32 -10.57 23.43 -1.35
CA ALA A 32 -9.13 23.22 -1.20
C ALA A 32 -8.67 21.98 -0.38
N GLN A 33 -7.52 21.41 -0.67
CA GLN A 33 -6.95 20.20 -0.05
C GLN A 33 -5.74 20.46 0.89
N THR A 34 -5.52 19.57 1.89
CA THR A 34 -4.61 19.69 3.03
C THR A 34 -3.14 19.34 2.81
N SER A 35 -2.59 19.39 1.64
CA SER A 35 -1.13 19.48 1.53
C SER A 35 -0.63 20.88 1.91
N ASN A 36 -1.52 21.87 1.90
CA ASN A 36 -1.22 23.27 2.18
C ASN A 36 -1.50 23.63 3.65
N ALA A 37 -0.72 24.57 4.19
CA ALA A 37 -0.92 25.10 5.52
C ALA A 37 -1.93 26.28 5.49
N THR A 38 -2.47 26.57 6.67
CA THR A 38 -3.36 27.71 6.90
C THR A 38 -2.81 28.56 8.05
N VAL A 39 -2.69 29.86 7.86
CA VAL A 39 -2.37 30.82 8.91
C VAL A 39 -3.61 31.59 9.28
N ARG A 40 -3.95 31.59 10.56
CA ARG A 40 -5.05 32.37 11.14
C ARG A 40 -4.49 33.34 12.17
N GLY A 41 -5.16 34.45 12.40
CA GLY A 41 -4.75 35.36 13.44
C GLY A 41 -5.71 36.54 13.58
N SER A 42 -5.36 37.45 14.47
CA SER A 42 -6.02 38.73 14.66
C SER A 42 -5.01 39.86 14.54
N ILE A 43 -5.49 41.01 14.11
CA ILE A 43 -4.71 42.23 14.12
C ILE A 43 -5.28 43.18 15.19
N THR A 44 -4.41 43.65 16.05
CA THR A 44 -4.73 44.73 17.03
C THR A 44 -4.08 46.03 16.61
N ALA A 45 -4.85 47.12 16.62
CA ALA A 45 -4.39 48.48 16.37
C ALA A 45 -4.67 49.32 17.63
N ALA A 46 -3.64 49.85 18.29
CA ALA A 46 -3.76 50.61 19.54
C ALA A 46 -4.58 49.91 20.64
N GLY A 47 -4.46 48.59 20.72
CA GLY A 47 -5.17 47.72 21.72
C GLY A 47 -6.60 47.34 21.37
N ALA A 48 -7.15 47.77 20.24
CA ALA A 48 -8.44 47.34 19.68
C ALA A 48 -8.28 46.48 18.45
N ALA A 49 -9.35 45.78 18.02
CA ALA A 49 -9.35 45.06 16.75
C ALA A 49 -9.08 46.02 15.58
N ALA A 50 -8.25 45.60 14.62
CA ALA A 50 -7.99 46.40 13.42
C ALA A 50 -9.28 46.52 12.58
N PRO A 51 -9.46 47.63 11.82
CA PRO A 51 -10.60 47.78 10.93
C PRO A 51 -10.74 46.62 9.96
N ALA A 52 -12.00 46.30 9.61
CA ALA A 52 -12.29 45.35 8.54
C ALA A 52 -11.67 45.81 7.22
N GLY A 53 -11.12 44.86 6.45
CA GLY A 53 -10.49 45.17 5.16
C GLY A 53 -9.00 45.57 5.27
N THR A 54 -8.37 45.48 6.45
CA THR A 54 -6.91 45.66 6.59
C THR A 54 -6.18 44.53 5.86
N ASP A 55 -5.25 44.89 4.97
CA ASP A 55 -4.49 43.94 4.16
C ASP A 55 -3.43 43.22 4.99
N VAL A 56 -3.41 41.87 4.90
CA VAL A 56 -2.40 40.97 5.48
C VAL A 56 -1.67 40.24 4.38
N VAL A 57 -0.36 40.16 4.48
CA VAL A 57 0.51 39.55 3.46
C VAL A 57 1.43 38.55 4.12
N ALA A 58 1.53 37.35 3.50
CA ALA A 58 2.57 36.37 3.79
C ALA A 58 3.48 36.18 2.57
N VAL A 59 4.77 36.39 2.74
CA VAL A 59 5.79 36.29 1.69
C VAL A 59 6.67 35.07 1.98
N ASN A 60 6.74 34.13 1.05
CA ASN A 60 7.65 32.98 1.12
C ASN A 60 9.10 33.46 0.91
N LYS A 61 9.97 33.20 1.88
CA LYS A 61 11.35 33.68 1.85
C LYS A 61 12.24 32.99 0.82
N ALA A 62 11.87 31.83 0.34
CA ALA A 62 12.68 31.02 -0.59
C ALA A 62 12.44 31.38 -2.07
N ASN A 63 11.22 31.78 -2.44
CA ASN A 63 10.83 32.00 -3.83
C ASN A 63 10.08 33.31 -4.07
N GLY A 64 9.85 34.13 -3.04
CA GLY A 64 9.14 35.40 -3.15
C GLY A 64 7.61 35.31 -3.26
N ASN A 65 7.05 34.11 -3.30
CA ASN A 65 5.60 33.90 -3.46
C ASN A 65 4.81 34.61 -2.37
N THR A 66 3.82 35.40 -2.80
CA THR A 66 3.04 36.27 -1.91
C THR A 66 1.59 35.78 -1.82
N TYR A 67 1.12 35.69 -0.58
CA TYR A 67 -0.29 35.35 -0.26
C TYR A 67 -0.92 36.53 0.44
N ARG A 68 -2.16 36.89 0.06
CA ARG A 68 -2.87 38.05 0.59
C ARG A 68 -4.24 37.67 1.12
N THR A 69 -4.69 38.39 2.17
CA THR A 69 -6.05 38.34 2.69
C THR A 69 -6.40 39.68 3.35
N LYS A 70 -7.67 39.82 3.75
CA LYS A 70 -8.16 41.04 4.47
C LYS A 70 -8.80 40.63 5.79
N THR A 71 -8.64 41.48 6.82
CA THR A 71 -9.32 41.28 8.10
C THR A 71 -10.84 41.26 7.97
N LEU A 72 -11.48 40.51 8.82
CA LEU A 72 -12.91 40.47 9.06
C LEU A 72 -13.30 41.62 10.03
N PRO A 73 -14.61 41.89 10.27
CA PRO A 73 -15.06 42.98 11.17
C PRO A 73 -14.56 42.83 12.62
N ASP A 74 -14.22 41.62 13.06
CA ASP A 74 -13.67 41.32 14.39
C ASP A 74 -12.14 41.45 14.45
N GLY A 75 -11.50 41.89 13.36
CA GLY A 75 -10.04 42.03 13.23
C GLY A 75 -9.33 40.68 12.95
N SER A 76 -10.08 39.57 12.83
CA SER A 76 -9.50 38.26 12.48
C SER A 76 -9.15 38.14 10.98
N TYR A 77 -8.19 37.28 10.64
CA TYR A 77 -7.82 36.99 9.27
C TYR A 77 -7.49 35.51 9.07
N VAL A 78 -7.59 35.01 7.84
CA VAL A 78 -7.18 33.68 7.43
C VAL A 78 -6.42 33.76 6.10
N LEU A 79 -5.21 33.23 6.08
CA LEU A 79 -4.42 32.94 4.88
C LEU A 79 -4.45 31.43 4.66
N ALA A 80 -5.11 30.98 3.62
CA ALA A 80 -5.21 29.56 3.25
C ALA A 80 -4.33 29.27 2.02
N GLY A 81 -4.00 27.99 1.80
CA GLY A 81 -3.28 27.54 0.61
C GLY A 81 -1.76 27.74 0.65
N LEU A 82 -1.16 28.03 1.81
CA LEU A 82 0.28 28.20 1.91
C LEU A 82 1.01 26.86 1.78
N ASN A 83 1.92 26.74 0.81
CA ASN A 83 2.82 25.61 0.73
C ASN A 83 3.75 25.55 1.96
N PRO A 84 4.21 24.37 2.38
CA PRO A 84 5.22 24.28 3.44
C PRO A 84 6.45 25.14 3.13
N GLY A 85 6.94 25.86 4.14
CA GLY A 85 8.08 26.76 3.98
C GLY A 85 8.12 27.87 5.02
N THR A 86 9.12 28.75 4.94
CA THR A 86 9.30 29.89 5.84
C THR A 86 8.70 31.14 5.24
N TYR A 87 7.81 31.78 5.98
CA TYR A 87 7.07 32.97 5.58
C TYR A 87 7.30 34.13 6.52
N GLU A 88 7.29 35.32 5.96
CA GLU A 88 7.13 36.56 6.72
C GLU A 88 5.68 37.01 6.60
N VAL A 89 4.93 36.98 7.72
CA VAL A 89 3.53 37.41 7.80
C VAL A 89 3.46 38.80 8.40
N ARG A 90 2.89 39.77 7.68
CA ARG A 90 2.82 41.16 8.11
C ARG A 90 1.56 41.90 7.63
N VAL A 91 1.25 42.98 8.25
CA VAL A 91 0.29 43.96 7.70
C VAL A 91 0.93 44.62 6.46
N ALA A 92 0.14 44.78 5.39
CA ALA A 92 0.66 45.43 4.16
C ALA A 92 1.19 46.86 4.47
N GLY A 93 2.37 47.15 3.94
CA GLY A 93 3.06 48.45 4.23
C GLY A 93 3.86 48.45 5.50
N ALA A 94 3.78 47.47 6.40
CA ALA A 94 4.69 47.37 7.56
C ALA A 94 6.09 46.97 7.11
N ALA A 95 7.12 47.58 7.74
CA ALA A 95 8.53 47.37 7.41
C ALA A 95 9.02 45.93 7.76
N SER A 96 8.41 45.27 8.75
CA SER A 96 8.76 43.91 9.18
C SER A 96 7.52 43.18 9.66
N GLY A 97 7.58 41.87 9.70
CA GLY A 97 6.52 40.94 10.12
C GLY A 97 7.01 39.84 11.03
N SER A 98 6.11 38.95 11.37
CA SER A 98 6.41 37.70 12.09
C SER A 98 6.92 36.63 11.12
N VAL A 99 8.10 36.06 11.39
CA VAL A 99 8.63 34.94 10.60
C VAL A 99 8.14 33.62 11.18
N ILE A 100 7.55 32.80 10.33
CA ILE A 100 6.99 31.49 10.71
C ILE A 100 7.37 30.43 9.68
N THR A 101 7.70 29.22 10.16
CA THR A 101 7.87 28.04 9.29
C THR A 101 6.63 27.19 9.38
N LEU A 102 6.05 26.85 8.25
CA LEU A 102 4.83 26.07 8.09
C LEU A 102 5.14 24.69 7.56
N SER A 103 4.53 23.68 8.15
CA SER A 103 4.59 22.27 7.73
C SER A 103 3.32 21.83 7.00
N VAL A 104 3.36 20.65 6.35
CA VAL A 104 2.25 20.05 5.62
C VAL A 104 0.97 19.99 6.46
N GLY A 105 -0.11 20.58 5.95
CA GLY A 105 -1.44 20.56 6.58
C GLY A 105 -1.52 21.26 7.94
N GLN A 106 -0.56 22.09 8.28
CA GLN A 106 -0.51 22.80 9.56
C GLN A 106 -1.52 23.95 9.62
N ASN A 107 -2.26 24.05 10.73
CA ASN A 107 -3.02 25.23 11.10
C ASN A 107 -2.19 26.06 12.10
N ALA A 108 -1.66 27.20 11.66
CA ALA A 108 -0.85 28.08 12.50
C ALA A 108 -1.66 29.32 12.93
N THR A 109 -1.31 29.90 14.08
CA THR A 109 -1.90 31.18 14.53
C THR A 109 -0.80 32.22 14.67
N VAL A 110 -0.97 33.36 14.00
CA VAL A 110 -0.07 34.52 14.05
C VAL A 110 -0.88 35.74 14.32
N ASP A 111 -0.78 36.31 15.54
CA ASP A 111 -1.42 37.56 15.89
C ASP A 111 -0.43 38.72 15.60
N LEU A 112 -0.93 39.80 15.00
CA LEU A 112 -0.14 40.92 14.56
C LEU A 112 -0.58 42.20 15.30
N ALA A 113 0.36 43.08 15.54
CA ALA A 113 0.07 44.44 16.07
C ALA A 113 0.28 45.49 14.96
N SER A 114 -0.70 46.36 14.72
CA SER A 114 -0.60 47.50 13.84
C SER A 114 -0.28 48.75 14.68
N GLY A 115 0.96 49.25 14.57
CA GLY A 115 1.40 50.47 15.31
C GLY A 115 2.90 50.69 15.18
N THR A 116 3.35 51.95 15.45
CA THR A 116 4.75 52.43 15.27
C THR A 116 5.76 51.88 16.28
N ALA A 117 5.47 50.89 17.08
CA ALA A 117 6.45 50.25 17.94
C ALA A 117 7.23 49.21 17.13
N GLN A 118 8.52 49.47 16.88
CA GLN A 118 9.47 48.45 16.44
C GLN A 118 9.56 47.34 17.48
N LEU A 119 8.70 46.36 17.38
CA LEU A 119 8.96 45.07 17.99
C LEU A 119 10.04 44.43 17.12
N GLY A 120 11.20 44.13 17.69
CA GLY A 120 12.26 43.39 17.00
C GLY A 120 11.71 42.14 16.38
N THR A 121 12.32 41.69 15.30
CA THR A 121 11.95 40.46 14.57
C THR A 121 11.71 39.34 15.58
N VAL A 122 10.45 38.99 15.84
CA VAL A 122 10.10 37.84 16.68
C VAL A 122 10.31 36.60 15.79
N VAL A 123 11.50 36.05 15.85
CA VAL A 123 11.79 34.75 15.28
C VAL A 123 11.09 33.75 16.18
N VAL A 124 9.96 33.20 15.70
CA VAL A 124 9.14 32.24 16.44
C VAL A 124 9.77 30.84 16.31
N GLU A 125 11.07 30.67 16.52
CA GLU A 125 11.74 29.37 16.53
C GLU A 125 11.28 28.46 17.68
N GLY A 126 10.86 29.05 18.81
CA GLY A 126 10.36 28.29 19.97
C GLY A 126 8.85 27.99 19.96
N SER A 127 8.06 28.53 19.02
CA SER A 127 6.60 28.36 18.99
C SER A 127 6.13 27.27 18.00
N SER A 128 7.00 26.73 17.14
CA SER A 128 6.64 25.64 16.22
C SER A 128 6.13 24.41 16.98
N ALA A 129 6.72 24.09 18.13
CA ALA A 129 6.27 23.02 19.01
C ALA A 129 4.82 23.23 19.53
N ARG A 130 4.44 24.48 19.87
CA ARG A 130 3.10 24.80 20.38
C ARG A 130 2.05 24.99 19.28
N GLN A 131 2.45 25.31 18.05
CA GLN A 131 1.50 25.59 16.96
C GLN A 131 0.90 24.33 16.32
N GLY A 132 1.62 23.19 16.36
CA GLY A 132 1.13 21.90 15.86
C GLY A 132 0.16 21.17 16.81
N VAL A 133 -0.12 21.73 17.99
CA VAL A 133 -0.85 21.03 19.04
C VAL A 133 -2.38 21.06 18.83
N ILE A 134 -2.91 22.10 18.16
CA ILE A 134 -4.36 22.23 17.92
C ILE A 134 -4.71 21.55 16.58
N ASP A 135 -5.00 20.27 16.62
CA ASP A 135 -5.51 19.47 15.48
C ASP A 135 -6.23 18.23 16.04
N SER A 136 -7.39 17.91 15.51
CA SER A 136 -8.15 16.70 15.89
C SER A 136 -7.59 15.42 15.27
N GLN A 137 -6.74 15.50 14.25
CA GLN A 137 -6.15 14.36 13.58
C GLN A 137 -5.03 13.72 14.41
N VAL A 138 -4.94 12.39 14.40
CA VAL A 138 -3.79 11.65 14.91
C VAL A 138 -2.77 11.54 13.79
N GLY A 139 -1.64 12.22 13.92
CA GLY A 139 -0.65 12.23 12.85
C GLY A 139 0.73 12.71 13.31
N THR A 140 1.76 12.30 12.55
CA THR A 140 3.17 12.64 12.77
C THR A 140 3.73 13.30 11.52
N THR A 141 4.42 14.42 11.65
CA THR A 141 5.10 15.09 10.54
C THR A 141 6.54 14.60 10.46
N VAL A 142 6.98 14.24 9.25
CA VAL A 142 8.35 13.77 8.97
C VAL A 142 9.03 14.79 8.05
N SER A 143 9.98 15.52 8.59
CA SER A 143 10.72 16.56 7.86
C SER A 143 11.73 15.97 6.88
N ASN A 144 12.09 16.73 5.83
CA ASN A 144 13.14 16.36 4.88
C ASN A 144 14.46 16.00 5.59
N LYS A 145 14.87 16.79 6.58
CA LYS A 145 16.12 16.55 7.33
C LYS A 145 16.09 15.18 8.03
N MET A 146 14.93 14.77 8.55
CA MET A 146 14.78 13.46 9.17
C MET A 146 14.78 12.32 8.12
N ILE A 147 14.10 12.52 6.98
CA ILE A 147 14.09 11.56 5.87
C ILE A 147 15.50 11.27 5.36
N GLU A 148 16.32 12.31 5.23
CA GLU A 148 17.69 12.20 4.73
C GLU A 148 18.67 11.67 5.79
N ALA A 149 18.46 12.01 7.07
CA ALA A 149 19.37 11.65 8.15
C ALA A 149 19.27 10.19 8.60
N ILE A 150 18.07 9.62 8.72
CA ILE A 150 17.90 8.27 9.27
C ILE A 150 18.56 7.19 8.40
N PRO A 151 19.16 6.15 9.02
CA PRO A 151 19.70 5.00 8.29
C PRO A 151 18.60 4.26 7.53
N GLN A 152 18.86 3.92 6.26
CA GLN A 152 17.88 3.24 5.39
C GLN A 152 18.56 2.16 4.55
N ALA A 153 17.93 0.98 4.43
CA ALA A 153 18.39 -0.08 3.53
C ALA A 153 18.29 0.34 2.05
N SER A 154 17.27 1.13 1.72
CA SER A 154 17.03 1.75 0.42
C SER A 154 16.48 3.15 0.63
N ARG A 155 16.63 4.04 -0.37
CA ARG A 155 16.11 5.42 -0.35
C ARG A 155 14.59 5.45 -0.55
N ASN A 156 13.85 4.84 0.39
CA ASN A 156 12.40 4.84 0.42
C ASN A 156 11.91 5.79 1.52
N PHE A 157 11.37 6.94 1.12
CA PHE A 157 10.91 7.95 2.07
C PHE A 157 9.84 7.43 3.04
N LEU A 158 9.06 6.39 2.64
CA LEU A 158 8.05 5.78 3.52
C LEU A 158 8.66 5.03 4.71
N SER A 159 9.97 4.71 4.70
CA SER A 159 10.63 4.06 5.83
C SER A 159 10.61 4.89 7.12
N ALA A 160 10.55 6.22 6.99
CA ALA A 160 10.43 7.14 8.11
C ALA A 160 8.99 7.24 8.66
N ALA A 161 7.99 6.66 7.98
CA ALA A 161 6.63 6.56 8.52
C ALA A 161 6.55 5.66 9.77
N ASP A 162 7.55 4.81 10.01
CA ASP A 162 7.70 4.03 11.26
C ASP A 162 7.73 4.89 12.54
N PHE A 163 8.05 6.19 12.44
CA PHE A 163 8.00 7.11 13.56
C PHE A 163 6.60 7.58 13.93
N ALA A 164 5.60 7.22 13.15
CA ALA A 164 4.21 7.46 13.50
C ALA A 164 3.67 6.25 14.29
N PRO A 165 3.12 6.46 15.51
CA PRO A 165 2.48 5.39 16.25
C PRO A 165 1.38 4.72 15.44
N GLY A 166 1.31 3.37 15.52
CA GLY A 166 0.34 2.57 14.76
C GLY A 166 0.71 2.28 13.32
N VAL A 167 1.89 2.72 12.87
CA VAL A 167 2.41 2.46 11.52
C VAL A 167 3.62 1.52 11.59
N ARG A 168 3.76 0.69 10.57
CA ARG A 168 4.91 -0.20 10.41
C ARG A 168 5.35 -0.23 8.95
N PHE A 169 6.62 0.01 8.74
CA PHE A 169 7.30 -0.22 7.47
C PHE A 169 8.16 -1.47 7.58
N ASP A 170 7.92 -2.46 6.75
CA ASP A 170 8.69 -3.70 6.71
C ASP A 170 9.10 -4.10 5.29
N THR A 171 10.05 -5.03 5.21
CA THR A 171 10.54 -5.61 3.96
C THR A 171 10.45 -7.13 4.07
N ASP A 172 9.88 -7.78 3.07
CA ASP A 172 9.79 -9.23 3.00
C ASP A 172 11.13 -9.88 2.56
N PRO A 173 11.29 -11.22 2.62
CA PRO A 173 12.52 -11.89 2.19
C PRO A 173 12.83 -11.67 0.71
N GLY A 174 11.83 -11.39 -0.11
CA GLY A 174 11.98 -11.04 -1.53
C GLY A 174 12.59 -9.65 -1.74
N GLY A 175 12.55 -8.80 -0.70
CA GLY A 175 12.98 -7.40 -0.75
C GLY A 175 11.84 -6.42 -1.08
N ASN A 176 10.60 -6.90 -1.16
CA ASN A 176 9.45 -6.02 -1.39
C ASN A 176 9.11 -5.25 -0.13
N THR A 177 8.87 -3.95 -0.27
CA THR A 177 8.56 -3.06 0.85
C THR A 177 7.06 -2.97 1.11
N ARG A 178 6.67 -2.79 2.38
CA ARG A 178 5.26 -2.73 2.80
C ARG A 178 5.07 -1.69 3.89
N LEU A 179 4.12 -0.78 3.67
CA LEU A 179 3.63 0.13 4.70
C LEU A 179 2.28 -0.39 5.23
N ARG A 180 2.16 -0.55 6.54
CA ARG A 180 0.97 -1.07 7.22
C ARG A 180 0.51 -0.14 8.31
N GLY A 181 -0.79 -0.13 8.58
CA GLY A 181 -1.34 0.60 9.70
C GLY A 181 -2.79 0.26 9.98
N GLY A 182 -3.30 0.66 11.14
CA GLY A 182 -4.68 0.41 11.56
C GLY A 182 -5.07 -1.07 11.61
N SER A 183 -4.08 -1.97 11.60
CA SER A 183 -4.27 -3.43 11.55
C SER A 183 -5.13 -3.90 10.38
N GLN A 184 -5.03 -3.20 9.25
CA GLN A 184 -5.75 -3.49 8.03
C GLN A 184 -4.79 -3.97 6.94
N ASN A 185 -5.36 -4.47 5.84
CA ASN A 185 -4.62 -4.86 4.65
C ASN A 185 -3.79 -3.67 4.12
N ILE A 186 -2.62 -3.98 3.56
CA ILE A 186 -1.73 -2.99 2.91
C ILE A 186 -2.42 -2.19 1.81
N ASP A 187 -3.41 -2.77 1.13
CA ASP A 187 -4.22 -2.10 0.09
C ASP A 187 -5.05 -0.93 0.65
N SER A 188 -5.24 -0.86 1.98
CA SER A 188 -6.01 0.18 2.66
C SER A 188 -5.22 1.48 2.91
N VAL A 189 -3.93 1.48 2.59
CA VAL A 189 -3.05 2.67 2.65
C VAL A 189 -3.22 3.51 1.37
N ASN A 190 -3.13 4.83 1.47
CA ASN A 190 -2.98 5.70 0.32
C ASN A 190 -1.87 6.73 0.56
N VAL A 191 -1.15 7.08 -0.50
CA VAL A 191 -0.13 8.12 -0.52
C VAL A 191 -0.63 9.25 -1.41
N PHE A 192 -0.71 10.45 -0.84
CA PHE A 192 -1.07 11.68 -1.56
C PHE A 192 0.21 12.50 -1.75
N ILE A 193 0.51 12.85 -2.99
CA ILE A 193 1.64 13.71 -3.33
C ILE A 193 1.11 14.99 -3.96
N ASP A 194 1.45 16.13 -3.38
CA ASP A 194 0.90 17.45 -3.72
C ASP A 194 -0.64 17.42 -3.79
N GLY A 195 -1.27 16.59 -2.93
CA GLY A 195 -2.71 16.45 -2.86
C GLY A 195 -3.37 15.48 -3.84
N VAL A 196 -2.60 14.73 -4.62
CA VAL A 196 -3.12 13.71 -5.54
C VAL A 196 -2.85 12.31 -5.00
N GLY A 197 -3.90 11.50 -4.84
CA GLY A 197 -3.79 10.11 -4.44
C GLY A 197 -3.03 9.26 -5.46
N ARG A 198 -2.08 8.46 -5.01
CA ARG A 198 -1.23 7.59 -5.83
C ARG A 198 -1.76 6.16 -5.94
N LYS A 199 -2.94 5.89 -5.41
CA LYS A 199 -3.50 4.56 -5.40
C LYS A 199 -3.74 4.04 -6.81
N ASN A 200 -3.26 2.82 -7.07
CA ASN A 200 -3.63 2.04 -8.25
C ASN A 200 -4.42 0.79 -7.82
N ASN A 201 -5.18 0.21 -8.75
CA ASN A 201 -6.11 -0.88 -8.46
C ASN A 201 -5.76 -2.16 -9.22
N ILE A 202 -4.54 -2.23 -9.77
CA ILE A 202 -4.04 -3.37 -10.52
C ILE A 202 -2.85 -4.06 -9.84
N LEU A 203 -2.20 -3.39 -8.89
CA LEU A 203 -1.09 -3.92 -8.11
C LEU A 203 -1.52 -4.15 -6.68
N ARG A 204 -1.09 -5.25 -6.11
CA ARG A 204 -1.20 -5.53 -4.69
C ARG A 204 -0.39 -4.50 -3.89
N GLY A 205 -0.90 -4.09 -2.73
CA GLY A 205 -0.32 -3.00 -1.96
C GLY A 205 -0.85 -1.60 -2.33
N GLY A 206 -1.66 -1.49 -3.39
CA GLY A 206 -2.41 -0.29 -3.76
C GLY A 206 -1.57 0.91 -4.22
N VAL A 207 -0.26 0.91 -4.06
CA VAL A 207 0.66 1.97 -4.48
C VAL A 207 1.86 1.34 -5.19
N SER A 208 2.25 1.87 -6.34
CA SER A 208 3.43 1.39 -7.05
C SER A 208 4.68 1.48 -6.16
N GLY A 209 5.54 0.47 -6.21
CA GLY A 209 6.72 0.39 -5.34
C GLY A 209 6.46 -0.24 -3.97
N GLN A 210 5.30 -0.86 -3.75
CA GLN A 210 5.00 -1.65 -2.56
C GLN A 210 4.56 -3.07 -2.93
N ASP A 211 4.77 -4.04 -2.04
CA ASP A 211 4.37 -5.45 -2.02
C ASP A 211 4.77 -6.30 -3.24
N THR A 212 4.65 -5.79 -4.44
CA THR A 212 5.03 -6.47 -5.70
C THR A 212 6.31 -5.90 -6.31
N SER A 213 7.07 -5.11 -5.56
CA SER A 213 8.23 -4.39 -6.02
C SER A 213 9.30 -4.27 -4.94
N GLN A 214 10.56 -4.40 -5.35
CA GLN A 214 11.73 -4.07 -4.54
C GLN A 214 12.13 -2.59 -4.66
N GLY A 215 11.36 -1.81 -5.41
CA GLY A 215 11.58 -0.40 -5.68
C GLY A 215 10.93 0.54 -4.66
N ASN A 216 11.07 1.83 -4.95
CA ASN A 216 10.53 2.91 -4.13
C ASN A 216 9.30 3.53 -4.82
N PRO A 217 8.31 4.05 -4.09
CA PRO A 217 7.10 4.57 -4.73
C PRO A 217 7.31 5.91 -5.45
N PHE A 218 8.31 6.68 -5.04
CA PHE A 218 8.57 8.04 -5.55
C PHE A 218 10.03 8.45 -5.29
N PRO A 219 10.64 9.36 -6.09
CA PRO A 219 11.99 9.83 -5.81
C PRO A 219 12.07 10.51 -4.44
N GLN A 220 12.88 9.96 -3.53
CA GLN A 220 13.06 10.56 -2.20
C GLN A 220 13.65 11.97 -2.29
N ALA A 221 14.53 12.21 -3.26
CA ALA A 221 15.15 13.51 -3.50
C ALA A 221 14.11 14.62 -3.79
N ALA A 222 12.91 14.25 -4.27
CA ALA A 222 11.84 15.20 -4.59
C ALA A 222 10.91 15.51 -3.41
N ILE A 223 10.96 14.76 -2.31
CA ILE A 223 10.07 14.97 -1.15
C ILE A 223 10.64 16.09 -0.28
N ALA A 224 9.82 17.09 0.01
CA ALA A 224 10.15 18.18 0.96
C ALA A 224 9.86 17.75 2.40
N GLU A 225 8.66 17.29 2.63
CA GLU A 225 8.21 16.70 3.89
C GLU A 225 6.91 15.91 3.67
N TYR A 226 6.51 15.10 4.62
CA TYR A 226 5.20 14.47 4.60
C TYR A 226 4.63 14.32 6.00
N ARG A 227 3.32 14.17 6.05
CA ARG A 227 2.57 13.88 7.26
C ARG A 227 1.94 12.49 7.16
N VAL A 228 2.11 11.70 8.21
CA VAL A 228 1.50 10.39 8.38
C VAL A 228 0.25 10.56 9.21
N LEU A 229 -0.91 10.25 8.67
CA LEU A 229 -2.20 10.33 9.36
C LEU A 229 -2.71 8.91 9.62
N THR A 230 -3.02 8.59 10.86
CA THR A 230 -3.48 7.26 11.26
C THR A 230 -4.94 7.24 11.68
N GLN A 231 -5.49 8.37 12.15
CA GLN A 231 -6.87 8.49 12.61
C GLN A 231 -7.45 9.87 12.30
N ASN A 232 -8.79 9.96 12.30
CA ASN A 232 -9.56 11.19 12.17
C ASN A 232 -9.25 11.98 10.89
N TYR A 233 -9.12 11.27 9.75
CA TYR A 233 -8.89 11.95 8.47
C TYR A 233 -10.01 12.93 8.18
N LYS A 234 -9.65 14.11 7.66
CA LYS A 234 -10.61 15.06 7.14
C LYS A 234 -11.33 14.54 5.88
N ALA A 235 -12.47 15.11 5.52
CA ALA A 235 -13.33 14.61 4.44
C ALA A 235 -12.69 14.65 3.04
N GLU A 236 -11.66 15.44 2.87
CA GLU A 236 -10.87 15.56 1.64
C GLU A 236 -10.07 14.32 1.25
N PHE A 237 -9.73 13.42 2.19
CA PHE A 237 -8.99 12.20 1.90
C PHE A 237 -9.92 11.10 1.37
N ASP A 238 -9.64 10.62 0.15
CA ASP A 238 -10.35 9.55 -0.54
C ASP A 238 -9.57 8.23 -0.55
N GLN A 239 -10.26 7.12 -0.76
CA GLN A 239 -9.68 5.79 -1.00
C GLN A 239 -8.60 5.39 0.01
N VAL A 240 -8.85 5.66 1.27
CA VAL A 240 -7.97 5.29 2.40
C VAL A 240 -8.81 4.92 3.60
N SER A 241 -8.48 3.81 4.25
CA SER A 241 -9.16 3.37 5.48
C SER A 241 -8.20 2.99 6.61
N SER A 242 -6.87 3.01 6.36
CA SER A 242 -5.86 2.69 7.38
C SER A 242 -4.88 3.84 7.63
N VAL A 243 -3.97 4.13 6.70
CA VAL A 243 -2.96 5.19 6.82
C VAL A 243 -3.01 6.09 5.59
N ALA A 244 -3.10 7.39 5.80
CA ALA A 244 -2.91 8.39 4.76
C ALA A 244 -1.53 9.05 4.92
N ILE A 245 -0.73 9.04 3.84
CA ILE A 245 0.51 9.79 3.75
C ILE A 245 0.25 11.03 2.91
N ALA A 246 0.37 12.21 3.48
CA ALA A 246 0.25 13.47 2.76
C ALA A 246 1.65 14.08 2.57
N ALA A 247 2.22 13.93 1.38
CA ALA A 247 3.55 14.40 1.03
C ALA A 247 3.48 15.63 0.12
N VAL A 248 4.46 16.52 0.28
CA VAL A 248 4.66 17.69 -0.59
C VAL A 248 6.02 17.58 -1.25
N THR A 249 6.06 17.88 -2.54
CA THR A 249 7.30 17.89 -3.31
C THR A 249 8.06 19.21 -3.15
N LYS A 250 9.38 19.13 -3.33
CA LYS A 250 10.24 20.31 -3.47
C LYS A 250 9.83 21.10 -4.73
N SER A 251 10.00 22.39 -4.67
CA SER A 251 9.87 23.33 -5.80
C SER A 251 11.18 24.10 -5.98
N GLY A 252 11.36 24.72 -7.13
CA GLY A 252 12.48 25.64 -7.35
C GLY A 252 12.41 26.86 -6.43
N THR A 253 13.54 27.46 -6.18
CA THR A 253 13.74 28.71 -5.40
C THR A 253 14.35 29.79 -6.29
N ASN A 254 14.49 31.01 -5.77
CA ASN A 254 15.14 32.11 -6.52
C ASN A 254 16.64 31.87 -6.75
N GLU A 255 17.25 31.04 -5.91
CA GLU A 255 18.63 30.58 -6.09
C GLU A 255 18.66 29.16 -6.60
N THR A 256 19.63 28.81 -7.40
CA THR A 256 19.80 27.46 -7.89
C THR A 256 20.48 26.59 -6.85
N HIS A 257 19.82 25.51 -6.47
CA HIS A 257 20.34 24.51 -5.55
C HIS A 257 20.24 23.12 -6.17
N GLY A 258 21.22 22.30 -5.86
CA GLY A 258 21.26 20.93 -6.35
C GLY A 258 21.92 19.97 -5.37
N ASN A 259 21.65 18.69 -5.58
CA ASN A 259 22.32 17.60 -4.87
C ASN A 259 22.54 16.43 -5.83
N VAL A 260 23.71 15.83 -5.76
CA VAL A 260 24.05 14.57 -6.46
C VAL A 260 24.49 13.57 -5.40
N TYR A 261 24.04 12.33 -5.50
CA TYR A 261 24.42 11.30 -4.54
C TYR A 261 24.70 9.94 -5.19
N ALA A 262 25.50 9.11 -4.49
CA ALA A 262 25.69 7.70 -4.80
C ALA A 262 25.87 6.90 -3.52
N ASN A 263 25.18 5.74 -3.42
CA ASN A 263 25.27 4.80 -2.31
C ASN A 263 25.61 3.40 -2.83
N ARG A 264 26.34 2.62 -2.03
CA ARG A 264 26.69 1.24 -2.36
C ARG A 264 26.63 0.35 -1.12
N THR A 265 26.12 -0.88 -1.32
CA THR A 265 26.22 -1.99 -0.36
C THR A 265 26.29 -3.33 -1.12
N GLY A 266 26.48 -4.43 -0.42
CA GLY A 266 26.52 -5.76 -1.01
C GLY A 266 26.85 -6.83 0.00
N SER A 267 26.90 -8.09 -0.46
CA SER A 267 27.15 -9.27 0.40
C SER A 267 28.46 -9.20 1.19
N ASN A 268 29.53 -8.63 0.61
CA ASN A 268 30.81 -8.49 1.31
C ASN A 268 30.76 -7.53 2.51
N TRP A 269 29.69 -6.73 2.59
CA TRP A 269 29.44 -5.74 3.64
C TRP A 269 28.21 -6.11 4.50
N THR A 270 27.77 -7.37 4.40
CA THR A 270 26.59 -7.87 5.10
C THR A 270 26.91 -9.20 5.76
N SER A 271 26.59 -9.33 7.04
CA SER A 271 26.72 -10.57 7.78
C SER A 271 25.76 -11.64 7.24
N LEU A 272 26.17 -12.89 7.25
CA LEU A 272 25.30 -14.01 6.91
C LEU A 272 24.21 -14.19 7.98
N SER A 273 23.04 -14.66 7.56
CA SER A 273 22.04 -15.13 8.50
C SER A 273 22.41 -16.52 9.03
N PRO A 274 21.86 -16.95 10.18
CA PRO A 274 22.17 -18.29 10.69
C PRO A 274 21.82 -19.43 9.72
N ILE A 275 20.82 -19.24 8.86
CA ILE A 275 20.50 -20.19 7.80
C ILE A 275 21.61 -20.23 6.75
N GLN A 276 22.07 -19.07 6.30
CA GLN A 276 23.16 -18.97 5.33
C GLN A 276 24.49 -19.48 5.90
N GLU A 277 24.75 -19.30 7.20
CA GLU A 277 25.91 -19.88 7.87
C GLU A 277 25.84 -21.41 7.90
N ARG A 278 24.66 -21.96 8.23
CA ARG A 278 24.42 -23.41 8.18
C ARG A 278 24.58 -23.95 6.75
N ASP A 279 24.01 -23.26 5.76
CA ASP A 279 24.08 -23.69 4.36
C ASP A 279 25.53 -23.66 3.88
N LYS A 280 26.31 -22.64 4.25
CA LYS A 280 27.75 -22.56 3.96
C LYS A 280 28.54 -23.68 4.63
N ALA A 281 28.19 -24.04 5.86
CA ALA A 281 28.79 -25.20 6.55
C ALA A 281 28.50 -26.51 5.78
N ASN A 282 27.35 -26.59 5.13
CA ASN A 282 26.96 -27.71 4.26
C ASN A 282 27.51 -27.56 2.80
N LYS A 283 28.46 -26.65 2.56
CA LYS A 283 29.08 -26.38 1.26
C LYS A 283 28.11 -25.79 0.21
N ILE A 284 27.01 -25.17 0.66
CA ILE A 284 26.10 -24.39 -0.18
C ILE A 284 26.50 -22.92 -0.05
N GLU A 285 27.09 -22.36 -1.10
CA GLU A 285 27.52 -20.96 -1.10
C GLU A 285 26.32 -20.02 -0.99
N PRO A 286 26.31 -19.08 -0.02
CA PRO A 286 25.26 -18.07 0.11
C PRO A 286 25.20 -17.19 -1.14
N PRO A 287 24.01 -16.80 -1.61
CA PRO A 287 23.87 -15.95 -2.79
C PRO A 287 24.52 -14.58 -2.53
N SER A 288 25.41 -14.18 -3.42
CA SER A 288 25.99 -12.83 -3.40
C SER A 288 24.96 -11.80 -3.87
N TYR A 289 25.11 -10.54 -3.45
CA TYR A 289 24.36 -9.43 -4.03
C TYR A 289 25.19 -8.14 -4.03
N LYS A 290 24.78 -7.21 -4.88
CA LYS A 290 25.34 -5.87 -4.98
C LYS A 290 24.21 -4.89 -5.25
N GLN A 291 24.14 -3.83 -4.46
CA GLN A 291 23.17 -2.75 -4.62
C GLN A 291 23.90 -1.42 -4.80
N ILE A 292 23.47 -0.68 -5.83
CA ILE A 292 23.91 0.70 -6.10
C ILE A 292 22.65 1.56 -6.20
N GLU A 293 22.69 2.71 -5.56
CA GLU A 293 21.69 3.76 -5.69
C GLU A 293 22.40 5.06 -6.03
N ALA A 294 21.93 5.76 -7.07
CA ALA A 294 22.49 7.04 -7.46
C ALA A 294 21.41 7.96 -8.03
N GLY A 295 21.57 9.23 -7.83
CA GLY A 295 20.59 10.19 -8.32
C GLY A 295 21.01 11.63 -8.12
N PHE A 296 20.09 12.52 -8.50
CA PHE A 296 20.30 13.96 -8.34
C PHE A 296 18.98 14.69 -8.15
N SER A 297 19.07 15.90 -7.62
CA SER A 297 18.01 16.91 -7.69
C SER A 297 18.62 18.27 -8.00
N ILE A 298 17.85 19.08 -8.76
CA ILE A 298 18.21 20.46 -9.06
C ILE A 298 16.95 21.31 -9.16
N GLY A 299 16.98 22.50 -8.62
CA GLY A 299 15.90 23.47 -8.71
C GLY A 299 16.39 24.89 -8.66
N GLY A 300 15.65 25.80 -9.31
CA GLY A 300 16.02 27.18 -9.38
C GLY A 300 14.98 28.03 -10.09
N ALA A 301 15.27 29.32 -10.31
CA ALA A 301 14.42 30.23 -11.05
C ALA A 301 14.79 30.23 -12.53
N ILE A 302 13.80 30.07 -13.42
CA ILE A 302 13.90 30.49 -14.82
C ILE A 302 13.71 32.00 -14.89
N LYS A 303 12.80 32.53 -14.05
CA LYS A 303 12.59 33.95 -13.81
C LYS A 303 12.32 34.13 -12.31
N LYS A 304 13.16 34.91 -11.61
CA LYS A 304 13.01 35.18 -10.17
C LYS A 304 11.60 35.68 -9.86
N ASP A 305 11.07 35.24 -8.73
CA ASP A 305 9.73 35.55 -8.20
C ASP A 305 8.55 35.22 -9.12
N ALA A 306 8.80 34.56 -10.28
CA ALA A 306 7.73 34.32 -11.27
C ALA A 306 7.69 32.90 -11.83
N LEU A 307 8.84 32.30 -12.18
CA LEU A 307 8.87 30.97 -12.81
C LEU A 307 10.03 30.14 -12.32
N HIS A 308 9.71 29.03 -11.69
CA HIS A 308 10.67 28.15 -11.06
C HIS A 308 10.58 26.74 -11.65
N TYR A 309 11.70 26.01 -11.62
CA TYR A 309 11.76 24.61 -12.01
C TYR A 309 12.38 23.77 -10.90
N PHE A 310 11.98 22.50 -10.87
CA PHE A 310 12.59 21.48 -10.04
C PHE A 310 12.63 20.14 -10.79
N LEU A 311 13.75 19.45 -10.72
CA LEU A 311 13.96 18.14 -11.33
C LEU A 311 14.65 17.21 -10.33
N ALA A 312 14.18 15.96 -10.21
CA ALA A 312 14.82 14.93 -9.39
C ALA A 312 14.81 13.58 -10.10
N TYR A 313 15.90 12.85 -9.93
CA TYR A 313 16.06 11.49 -10.42
C TYR A 313 16.64 10.60 -9.32
N ASP A 314 16.04 9.46 -9.09
CA ASP A 314 16.55 8.38 -8.26
C ASP A 314 16.65 7.09 -9.09
N GLY A 315 17.83 6.49 -9.13
CA GLY A 315 18.12 5.21 -9.79
C GLY A 315 18.57 4.17 -8.77
N LYS A 316 18.11 2.93 -8.94
CA LYS A 316 18.51 1.78 -8.12
C LYS A 316 18.83 0.59 -9.02
N GLN A 317 19.95 -0.08 -8.77
CA GLN A 317 20.31 -1.36 -9.36
C GLN A 317 20.64 -2.34 -8.24
N LEU A 318 19.96 -3.50 -8.27
CA LEU A 318 20.24 -4.61 -7.37
C LEU A 318 20.55 -5.85 -8.21
N GLU A 319 21.77 -6.35 -8.09
CA GLU A 319 22.18 -7.65 -8.62
C GLU A 319 22.09 -8.66 -7.46
N LYS A 320 21.30 -9.70 -7.62
CA LYS A 320 21.09 -10.75 -6.62
C LYS A 320 21.10 -12.11 -7.30
N PRO A 321 22.30 -12.64 -7.62
CA PRO A 321 22.39 -13.97 -8.18
C PRO A 321 21.73 -15.02 -7.30
N ARG A 322 21.13 -16.02 -7.92
CA ARG A 322 20.57 -17.21 -7.25
C ARG A 322 21.39 -18.44 -7.62
N GLN A 323 21.64 -19.28 -6.64
CA GLN A 323 22.20 -20.60 -6.88
C GLN A 323 21.08 -21.54 -7.31
N LEU A 324 21.17 -22.13 -8.48
CA LEU A 324 20.24 -23.10 -9.02
C LEU A 324 20.81 -24.50 -8.80
N THR A 325 20.05 -25.34 -8.11
CA THR A 325 20.49 -26.67 -7.72
C THR A 325 19.36 -27.67 -7.91
N ALA A 326 19.60 -28.68 -8.75
CA ALA A 326 18.68 -29.79 -8.85
C ALA A 326 18.77 -30.65 -7.58
N MET A 327 17.63 -31.04 -7.02
CA MET A 327 17.57 -31.91 -5.86
C MET A 327 17.46 -33.37 -6.28
N ASN A 328 18.08 -34.26 -5.49
CA ASN A 328 17.89 -35.70 -5.65
C ASN A 328 18.28 -36.26 -7.03
N LEU A 329 19.22 -35.61 -7.73
CA LEU A 329 19.75 -36.14 -9.01
C LEU A 329 20.39 -37.52 -8.83
N ASP A 330 20.96 -37.83 -7.67
CA ASP A 330 21.50 -39.12 -7.29
C ASP A 330 20.45 -40.24 -7.23
N LYS A 331 19.16 -39.88 -7.06
CA LYS A 331 18.03 -40.81 -7.07
C LYS A 331 17.55 -41.18 -8.46
N TYR A 332 18.22 -40.72 -9.50
CA TYR A 332 17.90 -40.94 -10.91
C TYR A 332 18.85 -41.89 -11.58
N PRO A 333 18.80 -43.20 -11.30
CA PRO A 333 19.61 -44.16 -11.99
C PRO A 333 18.97 -44.46 -13.34
N GLY A 334 19.57 -44.12 -14.43
CA GLY A 334 19.25 -44.71 -15.72
C GLY A 334 18.70 -43.79 -16.84
N SER A 335 18.82 -42.48 -16.73
CA SER A 335 18.55 -41.57 -17.87
C SER A 335 19.82 -40.92 -18.35
N PRO A 336 20.63 -41.60 -19.24
CA PRO A 336 21.96 -41.12 -19.59
C PRO A 336 22.06 -39.75 -20.24
N GLY A 337 20.98 -39.24 -20.81
CA GLY A 337 20.93 -37.89 -21.40
C GLY A 337 20.37 -36.80 -20.53
N LEU A 338 19.52 -37.14 -19.55
CA LEU A 338 18.80 -36.16 -18.72
C LEU A 338 19.69 -35.50 -17.64
N ILE A 339 20.47 -36.36 -16.93
CA ILE A 339 21.34 -35.88 -15.87
C ILE A 339 22.37 -34.83 -16.36
N PRO A 340 23.11 -35.04 -17.47
CA PRO A 340 23.99 -34.04 -18.02
C PRO A 340 23.27 -32.72 -18.40
N SER A 341 22.07 -32.81 -18.99
CA SER A 341 21.32 -31.63 -19.42
C SER A 341 20.83 -30.79 -18.26
N ILE A 342 20.40 -31.39 -17.14
CA ILE A 342 20.03 -30.71 -15.90
C ILE A 342 21.30 -30.17 -15.21
N ALA A 343 22.35 -30.95 -15.15
CA ALA A 343 23.60 -30.56 -14.53
C ALA A 343 24.19 -29.29 -15.21
N ALA A 344 24.08 -29.21 -16.53
CA ALA A 344 24.55 -28.04 -17.29
C ALA A 344 23.76 -26.76 -17.02
N GLN A 345 22.56 -26.85 -16.45
CA GLN A 345 21.69 -25.71 -16.12
C GLN A 345 21.78 -25.31 -14.65
N GLN A 346 22.53 -26.07 -13.85
CA GLN A 346 22.79 -25.71 -12.45
C GLN A 346 23.90 -24.65 -12.37
N GLY A 347 23.97 -23.98 -11.24
CA GLY A 347 24.98 -22.97 -10.97
C GLY A 347 24.40 -21.61 -10.65
N SER A 348 25.21 -20.57 -10.76
CA SER A 348 24.78 -19.20 -10.42
C SER A 348 23.98 -18.57 -11.56
N PHE A 349 22.74 -18.17 -11.29
CA PHE A 349 21.88 -17.40 -12.20
C PHE A 349 21.89 -15.91 -11.80
N LYS A 350 22.09 -15.03 -12.77
CA LYS A 350 22.09 -13.57 -12.56
C LYS A 350 20.67 -13.04 -12.44
N GLY A 351 20.15 -12.90 -11.20
CA GLY A 351 18.95 -12.10 -10.92
C GLY A 351 19.30 -10.60 -10.94
N GLU A 352 18.46 -9.78 -11.53
CA GLU A 352 18.68 -8.33 -11.61
C GLU A 352 17.38 -7.56 -11.38
N PHE A 353 17.48 -6.46 -10.64
CA PHE A 353 16.42 -5.47 -10.48
C PHE A 353 16.97 -4.08 -10.82
N LYS A 354 16.25 -3.33 -11.63
CA LYS A 354 16.57 -1.94 -11.98
C LYS A 354 15.35 -1.06 -11.83
N GLU A 355 15.56 0.12 -11.26
CA GLU A 355 14.54 1.16 -11.10
C GLU A 355 15.09 2.51 -11.54
N HIS A 356 14.23 3.26 -12.23
CA HIS A 356 14.45 4.65 -12.62
C HIS A 356 13.20 5.45 -12.26
N LEU A 357 13.34 6.40 -11.34
CA LEU A 357 12.31 7.34 -10.92
C LEU A 357 12.71 8.74 -11.36
N LEU A 358 11.84 9.43 -12.07
CA LEU A 358 12.03 10.81 -12.48
C LEU A 358 10.82 11.65 -12.06
N PHE A 359 11.09 12.81 -11.49
CA PHE A 359 10.09 13.82 -11.17
C PHE A 359 10.54 15.18 -11.69
N GLY A 360 9.63 15.91 -12.33
CA GLY A 360 9.83 17.28 -12.75
C GLY A 360 8.65 18.15 -12.37
N LYS A 361 8.90 19.41 -11.98
CA LYS A 361 7.89 20.41 -11.62
C LYS A 361 8.27 21.78 -12.17
N LEU A 362 7.29 22.46 -12.77
CA LEU A 362 7.35 23.87 -13.13
C LEU A 362 6.29 24.60 -12.32
N SER A 363 6.68 25.68 -11.66
CA SER A 363 5.81 26.51 -10.82
C SER A 363 5.84 27.95 -11.33
N ALA A 364 4.69 28.48 -11.73
CA ALA A 364 4.54 29.83 -12.26
C ALA A 364 3.62 30.66 -11.36
N GLU A 365 4.11 31.82 -10.92
CA GLU A 365 3.29 32.92 -10.39
C GLU A 365 2.82 33.77 -11.56
N ILE A 366 1.53 33.64 -11.93
CA ILE A 366 0.94 34.40 -13.03
C ILE A 366 0.72 35.85 -12.61
N ASP A 367 0.18 36.01 -11.42
CA ASP A 367 0.02 37.28 -10.70
C ASP A 367 -0.06 37.02 -9.19
N ASP A 368 -0.30 38.09 -8.38
CA ASP A 368 -0.38 38.00 -6.91
C ASP A 368 -1.48 37.04 -6.39
N ARG A 369 -2.37 36.58 -7.25
CA ARG A 369 -3.54 35.73 -6.93
C ARG A 369 -3.53 34.37 -7.64
N GLN A 370 -2.78 34.23 -8.71
CA GLN A 370 -2.85 33.06 -9.57
C GLN A 370 -1.51 32.34 -9.66
N ARG A 371 -1.55 31.05 -9.42
CA ARG A 371 -0.41 30.14 -9.52
C ARG A 371 -0.74 28.95 -10.39
N LEU A 372 0.25 28.46 -11.10
CA LEU A 372 0.14 27.30 -11.97
C LEU A 372 1.33 26.36 -11.69
N ASP A 373 1.03 25.13 -11.30
CA ASP A 373 2.02 24.06 -11.14
C ASP A 373 1.79 22.97 -12.20
N LEU A 374 2.79 22.68 -13.01
CA LEU A 374 2.83 21.52 -13.88
C LEU A 374 3.83 20.52 -13.32
N SER A 375 3.39 19.30 -13.03
CA SER A 375 4.27 18.24 -12.55
C SER A 375 4.18 16.97 -13.40
N MET A 376 5.30 16.24 -13.52
CA MET A 376 5.42 15.00 -14.24
C MET A 376 6.17 13.96 -13.40
N THR A 377 5.64 12.76 -13.32
CA THR A 377 6.27 11.61 -12.67
C THR A 377 6.43 10.48 -13.66
N LEU A 378 7.62 9.91 -13.76
CA LEU A 378 7.92 8.72 -14.54
C LEU A 378 8.58 7.66 -13.66
N ARG A 379 8.09 6.44 -13.73
CA ARG A 379 8.66 5.25 -13.12
C ARG A 379 8.91 4.21 -14.20
N ARG A 380 10.08 3.60 -14.19
CA ARG A 380 10.44 2.43 -15.00
C ARG A 380 11.17 1.44 -14.10
N GLU A 381 10.64 0.24 -14.01
CA GLU A 381 11.20 -0.82 -13.20
C GLU A 381 11.26 -2.10 -14.03
N THR A 382 12.35 -2.82 -13.93
CA THR A 382 12.52 -4.16 -14.49
C THR A 382 13.08 -5.09 -13.44
N SER A 383 12.53 -6.30 -13.34
CA SER A 383 13.03 -7.37 -12.49
C SER A 383 13.17 -8.64 -13.33
N TYR A 384 14.37 -9.21 -13.36
CA TYR A 384 14.65 -10.46 -14.06
C TYR A 384 15.07 -11.51 -13.03
N SER A 385 14.25 -12.54 -12.85
CA SER A 385 14.46 -13.55 -11.81
C SER A 385 13.79 -14.88 -12.15
N VAL A 386 14.31 -15.96 -11.56
CA VAL A 386 13.65 -17.26 -11.52
C VAL A 386 12.83 -17.40 -10.25
N ASP A 387 11.81 -18.24 -10.28
CA ASP A 387 10.84 -18.40 -9.17
C ASP A 387 11.42 -19.14 -7.96
N GLY A 388 12.41 -20.00 -8.16
CA GLY A 388 13.07 -20.75 -7.07
C GLY A 388 14.39 -21.37 -7.50
N ASP A 389 15.02 -22.05 -6.55
CA ASP A 389 16.37 -22.65 -6.74
C ASP A 389 16.39 -23.82 -7.73
N ARG A 390 15.22 -24.40 -8.03
CA ARG A 390 15.04 -25.56 -8.95
C ARG A 390 14.56 -25.17 -10.33
N PHE A 391 14.49 -23.88 -10.61
CA PHE A 391 13.98 -23.34 -11.87
C PHE A 391 15.14 -22.93 -12.78
N ALA A 392 15.26 -23.57 -13.92
CA ALA A 392 16.29 -23.25 -14.91
C ALA A 392 16.21 -21.79 -15.40
N PRO A 393 17.31 -21.22 -15.90
CA PRO A 393 17.31 -19.85 -16.43
C PRO A 393 16.25 -19.61 -17.53
N SER A 394 15.89 -20.64 -18.31
CA SER A 394 14.82 -20.56 -19.31
C SER A 394 13.43 -20.25 -18.74
N THR A 395 13.20 -20.58 -17.46
CA THR A 395 11.93 -20.27 -16.78
C THR A 395 11.86 -18.84 -16.27
N ALA A 396 12.92 -18.04 -16.43
CA ALA A 396 13.01 -16.70 -15.86
C ALA A 396 11.86 -15.79 -16.30
N ILE A 397 11.40 -14.98 -15.36
CA ILE A 397 10.35 -13.99 -15.54
C ILE A 397 10.99 -12.61 -15.66
N ASN A 398 10.68 -11.92 -16.75
CA ASN A 398 10.97 -10.52 -16.95
C ASN A 398 9.74 -9.70 -16.52
N ASN A 399 9.79 -9.10 -15.35
CA ASN A 399 8.71 -8.28 -14.83
C ASN A 399 9.00 -6.81 -15.12
N GLN A 400 8.05 -6.12 -15.73
CA GLN A 400 8.12 -4.68 -16.01
C GLN A 400 7.00 -3.97 -15.24
N ASN A 401 7.38 -2.95 -14.47
CA ASN A 401 6.46 -2.05 -13.81
C ASN A 401 6.71 -0.62 -14.29
N LYS A 402 5.69 0.00 -14.89
CA LYS A 402 5.77 1.32 -15.50
C LYS A 402 4.66 2.20 -14.98
N GLU A 403 5.01 3.42 -14.53
CA GLU A 403 4.04 4.42 -14.17
C GLU A 403 4.41 5.75 -14.83
N SER A 404 3.40 6.47 -15.30
CA SER A 404 3.54 7.82 -15.85
C SER A 404 2.35 8.65 -15.38
N ARG A 405 2.61 9.85 -14.87
CA ARG A 405 1.59 10.82 -14.44
C ARG A 405 1.98 12.20 -14.88
N VAL A 406 0.98 12.98 -15.25
CA VAL A 406 1.12 14.42 -15.55
C VAL A 406 -0.04 15.12 -14.85
N ASP A 407 0.28 16.13 -14.08
CA ASP A 407 -0.66 16.86 -13.24
C ASP A 407 -0.49 18.37 -13.49
N LEU A 408 -1.57 19.07 -13.80
CA LEU A 408 -1.65 20.52 -13.88
C LEU A 408 -2.57 21.02 -12.77
N LYS A 409 -2.03 21.87 -11.89
CA LYS A 409 -2.76 22.52 -10.80
C LYS A 409 -2.82 24.01 -11.11
N HIS A 410 -4.00 24.60 -11.06
CA HIS A 410 -4.22 26.03 -11.03
C HIS A 410 -4.75 26.42 -9.66
N GLU A 411 -4.21 27.46 -9.08
CA GLU A 411 -4.61 28.04 -7.80
C GLU A 411 -5.00 29.50 -8.00
N TYR A 412 -6.17 29.86 -7.47
CA TYR A 412 -6.65 31.24 -7.44
C TYR A 412 -6.98 31.63 -6.00
N ALA A 413 -6.17 32.55 -5.43
CA ALA A 413 -6.31 33.02 -4.06
C ALA A 413 -6.92 34.42 -4.05
N ALA A 414 -8.19 34.53 -3.63
CA ALA A 414 -8.86 35.81 -3.41
C ALA A 414 -8.76 36.22 -1.93
N ASP A 415 -9.24 37.40 -1.58
CA ASP A 415 -9.15 37.94 -0.22
C ASP A 415 -9.82 37.07 0.85
N ARG A 416 -10.83 36.28 0.47
CA ARG A 416 -11.69 35.49 1.38
C ARG A 416 -12.05 34.11 0.89
N TRP A 417 -11.41 33.68 -0.17
CA TRP A 417 -11.57 32.32 -0.68
C TRP A 417 -10.38 31.92 -1.55
N LEU A 418 -10.15 30.62 -1.60
CA LEU A 418 -9.14 29.96 -2.42
C LEU A 418 -9.81 28.90 -3.28
N ASN A 419 -9.46 28.81 -4.56
CA ASN A 419 -9.82 27.71 -5.44
C ASN A 419 -8.56 27.01 -5.97
N GLU A 420 -8.57 25.69 -5.97
CA GLU A 420 -7.50 24.84 -6.51
C GLU A 420 -8.10 23.85 -7.52
N ALA A 421 -8.02 24.13 -8.79
CA ALA A 421 -8.44 23.25 -9.85
C ALA A 421 -7.28 22.38 -10.32
N ARG A 422 -7.56 21.11 -10.60
CA ARG A 422 -6.56 20.15 -11.08
C ARG A 422 -7.09 19.29 -12.20
N ILE A 423 -6.26 19.08 -13.21
CA ILE A 423 -6.44 18.09 -14.26
C ILE A 423 -5.20 17.23 -14.32
N GLY A 424 -5.39 15.91 -14.39
CA GLY A 424 -4.27 15.02 -14.50
C GLY A 424 -4.58 13.82 -15.37
N TRP A 425 -3.49 13.19 -15.80
CA TRP A 425 -3.50 11.94 -16.53
C TRP A 425 -2.56 10.96 -15.85
N GLU A 426 -3.00 9.69 -15.76
CA GLU A 426 -2.21 8.61 -15.18
C GLU A 426 -2.23 7.36 -16.04
N ARG A 427 -1.12 6.62 -16.00
CA ARG A 427 -1.00 5.28 -16.57
C ARG A 427 -0.06 4.44 -15.72
N THR A 428 -0.54 3.25 -15.32
CA THR A 428 0.27 2.23 -14.64
C THR A 428 0.17 0.92 -15.43
N GLN A 429 1.29 0.21 -15.58
CA GLN A 429 1.34 -1.11 -16.21
C GLN A 429 2.24 -2.03 -15.40
N TRP A 430 1.80 -3.26 -15.19
CA TRP A 430 2.57 -4.35 -14.62
C TRP A 430 2.47 -5.58 -15.53
N ASN A 431 3.64 -6.09 -15.96
CA ASN A 431 3.71 -7.10 -17.01
C ASN A 431 4.80 -8.14 -16.72
N PRO A 432 4.56 -9.11 -15.83
CA PRO A 432 5.44 -10.26 -15.64
C PRO A 432 5.20 -11.31 -16.73
N GLN A 433 6.25 -11.68 -17.44
CA GLN A 433 6.21 -12.75 -18.43
C GLN A 433 7.58 -13.37 -18.66
N SER A 434 7.61 -14.64 -19.02
CA SER A 434 8.83 -15.29 -19.51
C SER A 434 9.10 -14.94 -20.96
N ASP A 435 10.36 -14.78 -21.32
CA ASP A 435 10.79 -14.60 -22.71
C ASP A 435 10.75 -15.94 -23.47
N ALA A 436 10.95 -17.09 -22.78
CA ALA A 436 10.84 -18.40 -23.36
C ALA A 436 9.39 -18.84 -23.56
N VAL A 437 9.13 -19.48 -24.71
CA VAL A 437 7.81 -20.00 -25.12
C VAL A 437 7.77 -21.52 -25.24
N ASP A 438 8.87 -22.17 -24.93
CA ASP A 438 8.95 -23.64 -24.91
C ASP A 438 8.07 -24.21 -23.80
N PRO A 439 7.55 -25.45 -23.98
CA PRO A 439 6.84 -26.14 -22.91
C PRO A 439 7.66 -26.20 -21.62
N GLN A 440 7.02 -25.94 -20.47
CA GLN A 440 7.69 -26.17 -19.20
C GLN A 440 7.74 -27.66 -18.90
N VAL A 441 8.93 -28.20 -18.67
CA VAL A 441 9.11 -29.59 -18.23
C VAL A 441 9.48 -29.60 -16.76
N ARG A 442 8.70 -30.32 -15.95
CA ARG A 442 8.89 -30.50 -14.51
C ARG A 442 9.38 -31.92 -14.24
N TYR A 443 10.64 -32.05 -13.93
CA TYR A 443 11.21 -33.32 -13.52
C TYR A 443 10.95 -33.56 -12.05
N LYS A 444 10.29 -34.67 -11.73
CA LYS A 444 9.91 -35.11 -10.40
C LYS A 444 10.26 -36.57 -10.18
N TYR A 445 10.34 -37.01 -8.94
CA TYR A 445 10.49 -38.42 -8.59
C TYR A 445 9.54 -38.79 -7.45
N SER A 446 9.18 -40.07 -7.36
CA SER A 446 8.41 -40.62 -6.23
C SER A 446 9.33 -41.47 -5.37
N PRO A 447 9.61 -41.10 -4.12
CA PRO A 447 10.47 -41.89 -3.22
C PRO A 447 9.81 -43.18 -2.72
N THR A 448 8.49 -43.31 -2.88
CA THR A 448 7.72 -44.42 -2.33
C THR A 448 6.95 -45.21 -3.40
N ASP A 449 7.26 -44.99 -4.67
CA ASP A 449 6.54 -45.54 -5.82
C ASP A 449 5.00 -45.25 -5.80
N ARG A 450 4.63 -44.24 -5.06
CA ARG A 450 3.24 -43.71 -5.01
C ARG A 450 3.16 -42.38 -5.69
N ILE A 451 2.25 -42.21 -6.61
CA ILE A 451 2.03 -41.00 -7.37
C ILE A 451 1.67 -39.78 -6.50
N ASN A 452 1.15 -40.02 -5.31
CA ASN A 452 0.75 -38.97 -4.37
C ASN A 452 1.90 -38.47 -3.50
N ASN A 453 3.12 -39.05 -3.64
CA ASN A 453 4.30 -38.63 -2.90
C ASN A 453 5.43 -38.30 -3.87
N VAL A 454 5.26 -37.22 -4.65
CA VAL A 454 6.23 -36.76 -5.63
C VAL A 454 7.04 -35.57 -5.09
N GLN A 455 8.32 -35.57 -5.39
CA GLN A 455 9.26 -34.49 -5.05
C GLN A 455 9.82 -33.84 -6.31
N ASP A 456 9.99 -32.54 -6.29
CA ASP A 456 10.54 -31.77 -7.38
C ASP A 456 12.05 -31.95 -7.48
N ILE A 457 12.55 -32.13 -8.69
CA ILE A 457 13.98 -32.22 -9.01
C ILE A 457 14.46 -30.94 -9.67
N PHE A 458 13.90 -30.59 -10.83
CA PHE A 458 14.29 -29.42 -11.59
C PHE A 458 13.24 -29.07 -12.67
N PHE A 459 13.08 -27.79 -12.99
CA PHE A 459 12.12 -27.29 -13.96
C PHE A 459 12.85 -26.55 -15.07
N VAL A 460 12.53 -26.83 -16.32
CA VAL A 460 13.09 -26.24 -17.53
C VAL A 460 12.00 -25.77 -18.48
N GLY A 461 12.34 -24.98 -19.51
CA GLY A 461 11.36 -24.43 -20.45
C GLY A 461 10.83 -23.08 -20.03
N GLY A 462 9.74 -22.61 -20.61
CA GLY A 462 9.15 -21.31 -20.30
C GLY A 462 8.36 -21.31 -18.99
N SER A 463 8.15 -20.12 -18.41
CA SER A 463 7.20 -19.98 -17.31
C SER A 463 5.76 -20.06 -17.84
N PRO A 464 4.88 -20.85 -17.21
CA PRO A 464 3.48 -20.95 -17.63
C PRO A 464 2.68 -19.69 -17.33
N ASN A 465 3.08 -18.90 -16.37
CA ASN A 465 2.36 -17.71 -15.95
C ASN A 465 2.77 -16.47 -16.75
N ALA A 466 1.80 -15.75 -17.29
CA ALA A 466 2.00 -14.44 -17.90
C ALA A 466 0.82 -13.52 -17.57
N GLN A 467 1.13 -12.25 -17.30
CA GLN A 467 0.12 -11.24 -17.03
C GLN A 467 0.51 -9.92 -17.68
N ASP A 468 -0.49 -9.14 -18.10
CA ASP A 468 -0.36 -7.74 -18.46
C ASP A 468 -1.55 -6.98 -17.88
N ARG A 469 -1.29 -6.19 -16.87
CA ARG A 469 -2.29 -5.39 -16.16
C ARG A 469 -2.00 -3.93 -16.39
N ARG A 470 -2.98 -3.20 -16.91
CA ARG A 470 -2.87 -1.77 -17.20
C ARG A 470 -4.06 -1.02 -16.61
N GLN A 471 -3.74 0.11 -16.01
CA GLN A 471 -4.69 1.13 -15.58
C GLN A 471 -4.29 2.42 -16.25
N SER A 472 -5.23 3.15 -16.86
CA SER A 472 -4.99 4.49 -17.38
C SER A 472 -6.25 5.33 -17.27
N GLY A 473 -6.09 6.65 -17.12
CA GLY A 473 -7.25 7.52 -17.05
C GLY A 473 -6.90 8.99 -16.92
N VAL A 474 -7.92 9.81 -17.00
CA VAL A 474 -7.85 11.23 -16.68
C VAL A 474 -8.68 11.52 -15.45
N TYR A 475 -8.29 12.53 -14.69
CA TYR A 475 -9.07 13.02 -13.58
C TYR A 475 -9.19 14.54 -13.60
N LEU A 476 -10.30 14.99 -13.06
CA LEU A 476 -10.57 16.37 -12.72
C LEU A 476 -10.82 16.43 -11.23
N LYS A 477 -10.21 17.36 -10.55
CA LYS A 477 -10.45 17.63 -9.15
C LYS A 477 -10.50 19.14 -8.97
N ASP A 478 -11.47 19.59 -8.22
CA ASP A 478 -11.63 20.97 -7.90
C ASP A 478 -11.94 21.13 -6.42
N ASP A 479 -11.17 21.99 -5.78
CA ASP A 479 -11.14 22.18 -4.34
C ASP A 479 -11.20 23.70 -3.97
N PHE A 480 -12.19 24.24 -3.17
CA PHE A 480 -12.43 25.66 -2.77
C PHE A 480 -12.49 25.90 -1.25
N THR A 481 -11.81 26.76 -0.70
CA THR A 481 -11.85 27.14 0.70
C THR A 481 -12.50 28.50 0.87
N TYR A 482 -13.51 28.60 1.73
CA TYR A 482 -14.19 29.83 2.05
C TYR A 482 -13.86 30.28 3.48
N THR A 483 -13.39 31.52 3.62
CA THR A 483 -12.87 32.07 4.88
C THR A 483 -13.52 33.39 5.27
N ALA A 484 -14.67 33.76 4.66
CA ALA A 484 -15.35 35.04 4.91
C ALA A 484 -16.20 35.05 6.19
N ILE A 485 -16.39 33.89 6.84
CA ILE A 485 -17.16 33.79 8.09
C ILE A 485 -16.19 33.66 9.25
N SER A 486 -16.29 34.56 10.22
CA SER A 486 -15.42 34.54 11.40
C SER A 486 -15.52 33.20 12.15
N GLY A 487 -14.36 32.64 12.50
CA GLY A 487 -14.25 31.35 13.15
C GLY A 487 -14.42 30.14 12.26
N HIS A 488 -14.82 30.27 10.98
CA HIS A 488 -15.03 29.17 10.07
C HIS A 488 -14.00 29.10 8.95
N VAL A 489 -13.59 27.89 8.58
CA VAL A 489 -12.90 27.58 7.34
C VAL A 489 -13.65 26.44 6.68
N ILE A 490 -14.57 26.84 5.81
CA ILE A 490 -15.43 25.89 5.09
C ILE A 490 -14.70 25.40 3.84
N LYS A 491 -14.63 24.10 3.71
CA LYS A 491 -14.09 23.43 2.52
C LYS A 491 -15.13 22.50 1.92
N ALA A 492 -15.32 22.51 0.63
CA ALA A 492 -16.16 21.55 -0.10
C ALA A 492 -15.38 21.02 -1.31
N GLY A 493 -15.53 19.86 -1.95
CA GLY A 493 -14.79 19.35 -3.10
C GLY A 493 -15.50 18.39 -4.00
N ALA A 494 -15.09 18.41 -5.26
CA ALA A 494 -15.57 17.46 -6.25
C ALA A 494 -14.40 16.82 -7.00
N GLN A 495 -14.53 15.54 -7.27
CA GLN A 495 -13.57 14.76 -8.04
C GLN A 495 -14.30 13.86 -9.03
N PHE A 496 -13.76 13.80 -10.23
CA PHE A 496 -14.15 12.86 -11.26
C PHE A 496 -12.92 12.18 -11.83
N LYS A 497 -12.94 10.84 -11.93
CA LYS A 497 -11.90 10.07 -12.61
C LYS A 497 -12.54 9.15 -13.65
N ALA A 498 -12.09 9.25 -14.89
CA ALA A 498 -12.46 8.34 -15.95
C ALA A 498 -11.33 7.33 -16.17
N MET A 499 -11.49 6.14 -15.60
CA MET A 499 -10.45 5.11 -15.60
C MET A 499 -10.76 4.00 -16.59
N LYS A 500 -9.72 3.48 -17.25
CA LYS A 500 -9.75 2.32 -18.11
C LYS A 500 -8.84 1.25 -17.53
N TYR A 501 -9.34 0.03 -17.44
CA TYR A 501 -8.61 -1.15 -17.04
C TYR A 501 -8.50 -2.09 -18.24
N ASP A 502 -7.27 -2.45 -18.62
CA ASP A 502 -6.94 -3.46 -19.60
C ASP A 502 -6.15 -4.55 -18.87
N LEU A 503 -6.82 -5.63 -18.50
CA LEU A 503 -6.27 -6.70 -17.68
C LEU A 503 -6.24 -7.98 -18.51
N SER A 504 -5.11 -8.64 -18.59
CA SER A 504 -4.98 -9.94 -19.22
C SER A 504 -4.04 -10.85 -18.44
N GLY A 505 -4.34 -12.14 -18.47
CA GLY A 505 -3.51 -13.12 -17.80
C GLY A 505 -3.82 -14.55 -18.26
N THR A 506 -2.83 -15.40 -18.17
CA THR A 506 -2.96 -16.83 -18.37
C THR A 506 -2.16 -17.59 -17.32
N ALA A 507 -2.74 -18.61 -16.75
CA ALA A 507 -2.07 -19.51 -15.82
C ALA A 507 -1.23 -20.59 -16.54
N PHE A 508 -1.49 -20.84 -17.83
CA PHE A 508 -0.81 -21.83 -18.65
C PHE A 508 -0.57 -21.28 -20.04
N ARG A 509 0.31 -20.29 -20.15
CA ARG A 509 0.73 -19.73 -21.44
C ARG A 509 1.43 -20.75 -22.31
N VAL A 510 2.22 -21.61 -21.69
CA VAL A 510 2.92 -22.71 -22.33
C VAL A 510 2.41 -24.04 -21.76
N PRO A 511 2.42 -25.13 -22.53
CA PRO A 511 2.14 -26.44 -22.00
C PRO A 511 3.07 -26.79 -20.84
N THR A 512 2.56 -27.48 -19.82
CA THR A 512 3.37 -27.98 -18.71
C THR A 512 3.39 -29.52 -18.79
N ILE A 513 4.59 -30.08 -18.82
CA ILE A 513 4.84 -31.51 -18.90
C ILE A 513 5.43 -31.96 -17.57
N GLU A 514 4.75 -32.82 -16.85
CA GLU A 514 5.29 -33.41 -15.63
C GLU A 514 5.87 -34.79 -15.91
N THR A 515 7.16 -34.95 -15.66
CA THR A 515 7.84 -36.24 -15.79
C THR A 515 8.18 -36.76 -14.40
N VAL A 516 7.39 -37.72 -13.92
CA VAL A 516 7.61 -38.37 -12.62
C VAL A 516 8.30 -39.71 -12.87
N LEU A 517 9.48 -39.88 -12.30
CA LEU A 517 10.19 -41.17 -12.41
C LEU A 517 9.81 -42.12 -11.27
N ASN A 518 9.61 -43.36 -11.64
CA ASN A 518 9.56 -44.47 -10.72
C ASN A 518 11.00 -44.83 -10.31
N THR A 519 11.31 -44.72 -9.02
CA THR A 519 12.67 -44.97 -8.49
C THR A 519 13.06 -46.47 -8.58
N THR A 520 12.09 -47.39 -8.62
CA THR A 520 12.32 -48.82 -8.73
C THR A 520 12.61 -49.28 -10.15
N THR A 521 11.87 -48.72 -11.13
CA THR A 521 11.98 -49.15 -12.54
C THR A 521 12.88 -48.21 -13.38
N GLY A 522 13.16 -47.00 -12.91
CA GLY A 522 13.87 -45.96 -13.65
C GLY A 522 13.08 -45.41 -14.85
N GLN A 523 11.82 -45.79 -15.00
CA GLN A 523 10.97 -45.35 -16.11
C GLN A 523 9.97 -44.27 -15.67
N PRO A 524 9.55 -43.37 -16.56
CA PRO A 524 8.47 -42.43 -16.27
C PRO A 524 7.16 -43.18 -15.98
N TYR A 525 6.41 -42.72 -14.98
CA TYR A 525 5.06 -43.23 -14.70
C TYR A 525 4.08 -42.98 -15.85
N TYR A 526 4.34 -41.99 -16.70
CA TYR A 526 3.46 -41.52 -17.76
C TYR A 526 4.16 -41.43 -19.10
N ASN A 527 3.50 -41.85 -20.14
CA ASN A 527 4.01 -41.94 -21.50
C ASN A 527 3.68 -40.72 -22.38
N GLY A 528 3.62 -39.51 -21.82
CA GLY A 528 3.41 -38.27 -22.59
C GLY A 528 2.00 -38.05 -23.11
N LEU A 529 0.96 -38.63 -22.46
CA LEU A 529 -0.44 -38.39 -22.82
C LEU A 529 -0.90 -36.99 -22.43
N ALA A 530 -1.52 -36.28 -23.37
CA ALA A 530 -2.16 -35.01 -23.11
C ALA A 530 -3.44 -35.16 -22.26
N CYS A 531 -3.57 -34.31 -21.24
CA CYS A 531 -4.82 -34.24 -20.49
C CYS A 531 -5.90 -33.60 -21.35
N THR A 532 -6.85 -34.40 -21.80
CA THR A 532 -8.03 -33.90 -22.49
C THR A 532 -9.13 -33.60 -21.47
N GLY A 533 -9.14 -32.39 -21.01
CA GLY A 533 -10.29 -31.65 -20.47
C GLY A 533 -10.97 -32.10 -19.19
N THR A 534 -10.96 -33.38 -18.79
CA THR A 534 -11.85 -33.83 -17.72
C THR A 534 -11.21 -34.11 -16.35
N ASN A 535 -9.89 -34.19 -16.25
CA ASN A 535 -9.23 -34.71 -15.04
C ASN A 535 -7.99 -33.94 -14.58
N VAL A 536 -7.95 -32.61 -14.76
CA VAL A 536 -6.85 -31.81 -14.25
C VAL A 536 -7.15 -31.43 -12.80
N SER A 537 -6.61 -32.17 -11.85
CA SER A 537 -6.61 -31.70 -10.45
C SER A 537 -5.73 -30.46 -10.30
N SER A 538 -5.99 -29.64 -9.28
CA SER A 538 -5.16 -28.48 -8.93
C SER A 538 -3.70 -28.87 -8.61
N SER A 539 -3.45 -30.13 -8.25
CA SER A 539 -2.13 -30.71 -8.03
C SER A 539 -1.40 -31.15 -9.31
N GLY A 540 -2.06 -31.11 -10.47
CA GLY A 540 -1.44 -31.41 -11.76
C GLY A 540 -1.41 -32.89 -12.20
N LEU A 541 -1.61 -33.81 -11.30
CA LEU A 541 -1.67 -35.23 -11.59
C LEU A 541 -3.08 -35.76 -11.33
N SER A 542 -3.77 -36.21 -12.37
CA SER A 542 -5.00 -36.99 -12.18
C SER A 542 -4.67 -38.48 -12.03
N SER A 543 -5.58 -39.19 -11.45
CA SER A 543 -5.54 -40.68 -11.39
C SER A 543 -5.52 -41.32 -12.78
N ASP A 544 -5.71 -40.55 -13.85
CA ASP A 544 -5.95 -41.04 -15.20
C ASP A 544 -4.75 -40.91 -16.15
N GLN A 545 -3.54 -40.83 -15.61
CA GLN A 545 -2.31 -41.07 -16.38
C GLN A 545 -1.93 -40.01 -17.41
N CYS A 546 -2.43 -38.80 -17.31
CA CYS A 546 -1.92 -37.70 -18.16
C CYS A 546 -0.90 -36.84 -17.45
N ASN A 547 0.19 -36.55 -18.13
CA ASN A 547 1.28 -35.73 -17.61
C ASN A 547 1.51 -34.43 -18.39
N ILE A 548 0.62 -34.12 -19.34
CA ILE A 548 0.71 -32.91 -20.15
C ILE A 548 -0.50 -32.03 -19.87
N ARG A 549 -0.25 -30.88 -19.28
CA ARG A 549 -1.25 -29.80 -19.14
C ARG A 549 -1.13 -28.86 -20.33
N LEU A 550 -2.17 -28.76 -21.12
CA LEU A 550 -2.20 -27.91 -22.31
C LEU A 550 -2.21 -26.42 -21.93
N ALA A 551 -1.71 -25.60 -22.83
CA ALA A 551 -1.84 -24.15 -22.71
C ALA A 551 -3.33 -23.75 -22.71
N ILE A 552 -3.67 -22.75 -21.90
CA ILE A 552 -5.03 -22.20 -21.80
C ILE A 552 -5.04 -20.83 -22.49
N PRO A 553 -6.11 -20.48 -23.20
CA PRO A 553 -6.27 -19.16 -23.78
C PRO A 553 -6.12 -18.03 -22.74
N THR A 554 -5.53 -16.93 -23.14
CA THR A 554 -5.41 -15.73 -22.28
C THR A 554 -6.79 -15.18 -21.98
N ALA A 555 -7.13 -15.06 -20.71
CA ALA A 555 -8.31 -14.36 -20.26
C ALA A 555 -8.03 -12.84 -20.24
N SER A 556 -9.03 -12.05 -20.57
CA SER A 556 -8.91 -10.58 -20.52
C SER A 556 -10.18 -9.92 -20.02
N ALA A 557 -10.00 -8.89 -19.19
CA ALA A 557 -11.05 -7.99 -18.73
C ALA A 557 -10.72 -6.57 -19.16
N ASN A 558 -11.52 -6.02 -20.05
CA ASN A 558 -11.35 -4.66 -20.57
C ASN A 558 -12.62 -3.86 -20.22
N PHE A 559 -12.51 -2.94 -19.27
CA PHE A 559 -13.66 -2.17 -18.83
C PHE A 559 -13.27 -0.74 -18.42
N LYS A 560 -14.25 0.13 -18.45
CA LYS A 560 -14.13 1.52 -17.97
C LYS A 560 -14.82 1.63 -16.62
N ASN A 561 -14.31 2.49 -15.75
CA ASN A 561 -14.87 2.80 -14.45
C ASN A 561 -14.81 4.30 -14.22
N ASN A 562 -15.96 4.95 -14.11
CA ASN A 562 -16.06 6.34 -13.73
C ASN A 562 -16.23 6.43 -12.21
N GLN A 563 -15.42 7.26 -11.59
CA GLN A 563 -15.37 7.45 -10.15
C GLN A 563 -15.72 8.90 -9.84
N TYR A 564 -16.61 9.07 -8.88
CA TYR A 564 -17.11 10.37 -8.44
C TYR A 564 -16.89 10.48 -6.94
N GLY A 565 -16.46 11.63 -6.47
CA GLY A 565 -16.35 11.93 -5.05
C GLY A 565 -16.75 13.37 -4.80
N VAL A 566 -17.56 13.60 -3.77
CA VAL A 566 -17.89 14.95 -3.31
C VAL A 566 -17.78 15.01 -1.79
N TYR A 567 -17.32 16.14 -1.26
CA TYR A 567 -17.25 16.33 0.18
C TYR A 567 -17.55 17.78 0.58
N LEU A 568 -17.96 17.94 1.84
CA LEU A 568 -18.10 19.22 2.54
C LEU A 568 -17.51 19.09 3.93
N GLN A 569 -16.81 20.12 4.40
CA GLN A 569 -16.14 20.15 5.68
C GLN A 569 -16.08 21.57 6.23
N ASP A 570 -16.16 21.72 7.53
CA ASP A 570 -15.94 22.97 8.23
C ASP A 570 -14.95 22.76 9.40
N ASP A 571 -13.90 23.55 9.43
CA ASP A 571 -12.99 23.70 10.56
C ASP A 571 -13.47 24.92 11.36
N TRP A 572 -14.33 24.69 12.35
CA TRP A 572 -15.06 25.70 13.10
C TRP A 572 -14.41 25.99 14.45
N LYS A 573 -13.86 27.17 14.60
CA LYS A 573 -13.36 27.70 15.88
C LYS A 573 -14.52 28.28 16.70
N VAL A 574 -15.17 27.41 17.49
CA VAL A 574 -16.35 27.75 18.30
C VAL A 574 -16.04 28.78 19.36
N THR A 575 -14.86 28.65 19.98
CA THR A 575 -14.30 29.59 20.94
C THR A 575 -12.80 29.76 20.71
N LYS A 576 -12.12 30.59 21.50
CA LYS A 576 -10.65 30.68 21.45
C LYS A 576 -9.96 29.37 21.80
N GLN A 577 -10.63 28.49 22.55
CA GLN A 577 -10.10 27.21 23.06
C GLN A 577 -10.66 25.99 22.35
N LEU A 578 -11.88 26.04 21.79
CA LEU A 578 -12.56 24.90 21.18
C LEU A 578 -12.61 25.05 19.66
N GLU A 579 -12.03 24.06 18.96
CA GLU A 579 -12.19 23.88 17.51
C GLU A 579 -12.92 22.56 17.25
N LEU A 580 -13.90 22.57 16.34
CA LEU A 580 -14.61 21.40 15.83
C LEU A 580 -14.32 21.23 14.35
N ASN A 581 -14.16 19.99 13.91
CA ASN A 581 -14.03 19.63 12.51
C ASN A 581 -15.23 18.74 12.15
N VAL A 582 -16.09 19.22 11.29
CA VAL A 582 -17.32 18.50 10.89
C VAL A 582 -17.30 18.37 9.38
N GLY A 583 -17.47 17.16 8.88
CA GLY A 583 -17.46 16.93 7.44
C GLY A 583 -18.19 15.65 7.04
N ALA A 584 -18.45 15.56 5.75
CA ALA A 584 -18.99 14.36 5.12
C ALA A 584 -18.45 14.23 3.70
N ARG A 585 -18.29 12.99 3.26
CA ARG A 585 -17.88 12.63 1.91
C ARG A 585 -18.84 11.60 1.34
N TRP A 586 -19.09 11.64 0.05
CA TRP A 586 -19.79 10.60 -0.69
C TRP A 586 -18.96 10.21 -1.91
N ASP A 587 -18.76 8.89 -2.09
CA ASP A 587 -18.03 8.30 -3.20
C ASP A 587 -18.94 7.35 -3.99
N TYR A 588 -18.77 7.35 -5.31
CA TYR A 588 -19.51 6.48 -6.21
C TYR A 588 -18.63 6.00 -7.35
N GLU A 589 -18.75 4.73 -7.70
CA GLU A 589 -18.12 4.12 -8.86
C GLU A 589 -19.11 3.28 -9.64
N ASP A 590 -19.14 3.49 -10.96
CA ASP A 590 -20.14 2.83 -11.80
C ASP A 590 -19.78 1.38 -12.16
N ASN A 591 -18.49 1.02 -12.18
CA ASN A 591 -18.05 -0.29 -12.67
C ASN A 591 -16.75 -0.76 -11.99
N MET A 592 -16.84 -1.14 -10.74
CA MET A 592 -15.65 -1.48 -9.93
C MET A 592 -15.07 -2.86 -10.22
N LEU A 593 -15.90 -3.86 -10.52
CA LEU A 593 -15.52 -5.26 -10.70
C LEU A 593 -16.04 -5.85 -12.03
N ASN A 594 -15.91 -5.12 -13.14
CA ASN A 594 -16.40 -5.58 -14.44
C ASN A 594 -17.88 -6.00 -14.40
N ASN A 595 -18.78 -5.05 -14.19
CA ASN A 595 -20.20 -5.32 -13.98
C ASN A 595 -20.88 -5.98 -15.19
N SER A 596 -20.25 -5.93 -16.37
CA SER A 596 -20.71 -6.61 -17.60
C SER A 596 -20.27 -8.09 -17.70
N TYR A 597 -19.57 -8.61 -16.70
CA TYR A 597 -19.21 -10.03 -16.68
C TYR A 597 -20.44 -10.91 -16.70
N ALA A 598 -20.38 -11.97 -17.51
CA ALA A 598 -21.36 -13.06 -17.50
C ALA A 598 -20.68 -14.37 -17.13
N THR A 599 -21.28 -15.11 -16.21
CA THR A 599 -20.79 -16.43 -15.83
C THR A 599 -20.84 -17.38 -17.05
N PRO A 600 -19.76 -18.12 -17.34
CA PRO A 600 -19.72 -19.04 -18.45
C PRO A 600 -20.85 -20.08 -18.41
N ALA A 601 -21.43 -20.39 -19.58
CA ALA A 601 -22.59 -21.28 -19.67
C ALA A 601 -22.32 -22.71 -19.17
N ASP A 602 -21.11 -23.23 -19.37
CA ASP A 602 -20.69 -24.54 -18.86
C ASP A 602 -20.66 -24.57 -17.32
N ARG A 603 -20.26 -23.45 -16.67
CA ARG A 603 -20.30 -23.33 -15.19
C ARG A 603 -21.75 -23.30 -14.68
N ILE A 604 -22.62 -22.57 -15.34
CA ILE A 604 -24.06 -22.55 -15.01
C ILE A 604 -24.66 -23.92 -15.18
N ALA A 605 -24.36 -24.60 -16.29
CA ALA A 605 -24.83 -25.96 -16.57
C ALA A 605 -24.36 -26.96 -15.50
N MET A 606 -23.07 -26.90 -15.11
CA MET A 606 -22.51 -27.74 -14.06
C MET A 606 -23.21 -27.53 -12.70
N LEU A 607 -23.46 -26.28 -12.31
CA LEU A 607 -24.15 -25.97 -11.06
C LEU A 607 -25.57 -26.47 -11.00
N ASN A 608 -26.28 -26.53 -12.14
CA ASN A 608 -27.67 -26.98 -12.26
C ASN A 608 -27.80 -28.44 -12.68
N ALA A 609 -26.70 -29.13 -12.97
CA ALA A 609 -26.71 -30.56 -13.26
C ALA A 609 -26.96 -31.38 -11.97
N PRO A 610 -27.49 -32.61 -12.11
CA PRO A 610 -27.56 -33.55 -10.98
C PRO A 610 -26.19 -33.71 -10.34
N ASP A 611 -26.12 -33.62 -9.03
CA ASP A 611 -24.86 -33.67 -8.28
C ASP A 611 -24.12 -34.99 -8.53
N GLY A 612 -24.80 -36.10 -8.35
CA GLY A 612 -24.32 -37.44 -8.69
C GLY A 612 -23.02 -37.88 -8.01
N ARG A 613 -22.52 -37.09 -7.02
CA ARG A 613 -21.32 -37.42 -6.25
C ARG A 613 -21.64 -38.43 -5.18
N THR A 614 -20.64 -39.22 -4.83
CA THR A 614 -20.62 -40.03 -3.60
C THR A 614 -19.48 -39.48 -2.74
N VAL A 615 -19.79 -39.01 -1.54
CA VAL A 615 -18.84 -38.45 -0.59
C VAL A 615 -18.95 -39.23 0.70
N ASP A 616 -17.87 -39.83 1.16
CA ASP A 616 -17.80 -40.70 2.36
C ASP A 616 -18.91 -41.78 2.39
N GLY A 617 -19.19 -42.39 1.21
CA GLY A 617 -20.16 -43.45 1.07
C GLY A 617 -21.62 -42.99 0.92
N ILE A 618 -21.87 -41.68 0.98
CA ILE A 618 -23.21 -41.11 0.80
C ILE A 618 -23.34 -40.56 -0.62
N THR A 619 -24.34 -41.09 -1.36
CA THR A 619 -24.60 -40.67 -2.74
C THR A 619 -25.67 -39.58 -2.77
N ALA A 620 -25.45 -38.56 -3.62
CA ALA A 620 -26.46 -37.52 -3.83
C ALA A 620 -27.80 -38.09 -4.24
N PRO A 621 -28.92 -37.59 -3.67
CA PRO A 621 -30.24 -38.03 -4.08
C PRO A 621 -30.46 -37.86 -5.58
N PRO A 622 -31.13 -38.81 -6.26
CA PRO A 622 -31.44 -38.68 -7.67
C PRO A 622 -32.13 -37.35 -7.99
N GLY A 623 -31.60 -36.61 -8.96
CA GLY A 623 -32.17 -35.33 -9.38
C GLY A 623 -31.81 -34.13 -8.53
N GLN A 624 -31.13 -34.28 -7.36
CA GLN A 624 -30.62 -33.18 -6.61
C GLN A 624 -29.48 -32.53 -7.38
N THR A 625 -29.58 -31.22 -7.66
CA THR A 625 -28.50 -30.47 -8.35
C THR A 625 -27.43 -30.06 -7.37
N TYR A 626 -26.22 -29.75 -7.90
CA TYR A 626 -25.13 -29.25 -7.08
C TYR A 626 -25.48 -27.88 -6.42
N ALA A 627 -26.22 -27.00 -7.12
CA ALA A 627 -26.77 -25.77 -6.55
C ALA A 627 -27.69 -26.04 -5.35
N GLN A 628 -28.50 -27.10 -5.38
CA GLN A 628 -29.35 -27.49 -4.26
C GLN A 628 -28.55 -28.03 -3.07
N THR A 629 -27.49 -28.77 -3.34
CA THR A 629 -26.53 -29.18 -2.28
C THR A 629 -25.93 -27.97 -1.58
N LEU A 630 -25.47 -26.97 -2.35
CA LEU A 630 -24.92 -25.74 -1.78
C LEU A 630 -25.98 -24.95 -0.97
N ALA A 631 -27.23 -24.91 -1.46
CA ALA A 631 -28.31 -24.20 -0.75
C ALA A 631 -28.62 -24.81 0.61
N LYS A 632 -28.55 -26.15 0.77
CA LYS A 632 -28.71 -26.83 2.07
C LYS A 632 -27.61 -26.44 3.06
N ALA A 633 -26.41 -26.09 2.56
CA ALA A 633 -25.30 -25.55 3.36
C ALA A 633 -25.36 -24.03 3.57
N GLY A 634 -26.45 -23.37 3.15
CA GLY A 634 -26.65 -21.93 3.32
C GLY A 634 -26.02 -21.06 2.22
N ILE A 635 -25.52 -21.64 1.14
CA ILE A 635 -24.95 -20.92 0.00
C ILE A 635 -25.97 -20.84 -1.14
N ASN A 636 -26.60 -19.68 -1.31
CA ASN A 636 -27.41 -19.42 -2.49
C ASN A 636 -26.51 -19.06 -3.68
N ILE A 637 -26.19 -20.02 -4.52
CA ILE A 637 -25.29 -19.83 -5.66
C ILE A 637 -25.82 -18.85 -6.70
N ALA A 638 -27.12 -18.61 -6.75
CA ALA A 638 -27.74 -17.62 -7.64
C ALA A 638 -27.25 -16.19 -7.34
N ASP A 639 -26.84 -15.89 -6.10
CA ASP A 639 -26.24 -14.60 -5.72
C ASP A 639 -24.89 -14.35 -6.41
N TYR A 640 -24.25 -15.39 -6.95
CA TYR A 640 -22.94 -15.34 -7.59
C TYR A 640 -23.02 -15.48 -9.12
N ILE A 641 -24.08 -16.05 -9.66
CA ILE A 641 -24.27 -16.16 -11.10
C ILE A 641 -24.53 -14.78 -11.68
N SER A 642 -23.64 -14.30 -12.54
CA SER A 642 -23.80 -13.02 -13.24
C SER A 642 -24.32 -13.25 -14.66
N THR A 643 -25.28 -12.42 -15.08
CA THR A 643 -25.87 -12.43 -16.44
C THR A 643 -25.32 -11.30 -17.32
N GLY A 644 -24.25 -10.59 -16.89
CA GLY A 644 -23.75 -9.38 -17.55
C GLY A 644 -24.45 -8.08 -17.10
N SER A 645 -25.48 -8.19 -16.26
CA SER A 645 -26.22 -7.05 -15.69
C SER A 645 -26.61 -7.27 -14.21
N SER A 646 -26.21 -8.39 -13.62
CA SER A 646 -26.56 -8.73 -12.25
C SER A 646 -25.84 -7.86 -11.23
N ARG A 647 -24.57 -7.50 -11.49
CA ARG A 647 -23.76 -6.66 -10.61
C ARG A 647 -24.20 -5.19 -10.69
N LYS A 648 -24.41 -4.58 -9.52
CA LYS A 648 -24.84 -3.18 -9.41
C LYS A 648 -23.77 -2.36 -8.74
N ALA A 649 -23.63 -1.10 -9.17
CA ALA A 649 -22.76 -0.14 -8.51
C ALA A 649 -23.26 0.17 -7.09
N TYR A 650 -22.32 0.29 -6.14
CA TYR A 650 -22.64 0.62 -4.76
C TYR A 650 -22.81 2.14 -4.59
N LYS A 651 -23.97 2.57 -4.06
CA LYS A 651 -24.32 3.98 -3.88
C LYS A 651 -24.27 4.45 -2.43
N GLY A 652 -24.00 3.55 -1.50
CA GLY A 652 -24.07 3.79 -0.06
C GLY A 652 -22.77 4.29 0.59
N ALA A 653 -21.78 4.71 -0.20
CA ALA A 653 -20.48 5.13 0.34
C ALA A 653 -20.54 6.56 0.91
N PHE A 654 -21.36 6.77 1.93
CA PHE A 654 -21.45 8.01 2.69
C PHE A 654 -20.57 7.95 3.95
N ALA A 655 -19.62 8.88 4.06
CA ALA A 655 -18.54 8.92 5.03
C ALA A 655 -18.60 10.17 5.92
N PRO A 656 -19.41 10.19 6.99
CA PRO A 656 -19.40 11.29 7.98
C PRO A 656 -18.10 11.27 8.77
N ARG A 657 -17.63 12.45 9.15
CA ARG A 657 -16.39 12.65 9.93
C ARG A 657 -16.59 13.79 10.92
N LEU A 658 -16.27 13.53 12.17
CA LEU A 658 -16.39 14.45 13.28
C LEU A 658 -15.08 14.45 14.06
N GLY A 659 -14.56 15.63 14.36
CA GLY A 659 -13.38 15.79 15.18
C GLY A 659 -13.49 17.04 16.03
N GLY A 660 -12.68 17.12 17.06
CA GLY A 660 -12.59 18.33 17.88
C GLY A 660 -11.31 18.37 18.69
N SER A 661 -10.89 19.58 19.05
CA SER A 661 -9.77 19.84 19.93
C SER A 661 -10.13 20.94 20.92
N PHE A 662 -9.71 20.77 22.18
CA PHE A 662 -9.95 21.71 23.25
C PHE A 662 -8.63 22.07 23.96
N ASP A 663 -8.24 23.34 23.87
CA ASP A 663 -7.09 23.92 24.55
C ASP A 663 -7.47 24.20 26.03
N VAL A 664 -7.08 23.31 26.93
CA VAL A 664 -7.51 23.31 28.33
C VAL A 664 -7.08 24.59 29.06
N LEU A 665 -5.88 25.08 28.79
CA LEU A 665 -5.28 26.23 29.49
C LEU A 665 -5.36 27.52 28.68
N GLY A 666 -5.85 27.49 27.45
CA GLY A 666 -5.91 28.67 26.56
C GLY A 666 -4.55 29.17 26.04
N ASN A 667 -3.48 28.41 26.28
CA ASN A 667 -2.12 28.77 25.89
C ASN A 667 -1.48 27.76 24.91
N LYS A 668 -2.29 26.84 24.39
CA LYS A 668 -1.92 25.75 23.45
C LYS A 668 -0.88 24.77 24.00
N ALA A 669 -0.69 24.75 25.32
CA ALA A 669 0.25 23.80 25.93
C ALA A 669 -0.39 22.44 26.22
N THR A 670 -1.69 22.42 26.55
CA THR A 670 -2.44 21.20 26.91
C THR A 670 -3.71 21.14 26.07
N VAL A 671 -3.79 20.18 25.15
CA VAL A 671 -4.93 20.03 24.24
C VAL A 671 -5.50 18.62 24.31
N ILE A 672 -6.77 18.52 24.67
CA ILE A 672 -7.56 17.28 24.54
C ILE A 672 -8.14 17.29 23.11
N TYR A 673 -8.02 16.18 22.41
CA TYR A 673 -8.55 16.06 21.07
C TYR A 673 -9.15 14.67 20.82
N GLY A 674 -9.97 14.55 19.81
CA GLY A 674 -10.54 13.28 19.41
C GLY A 674 -11.48 13.39 18.23
N GLY A 675 -12.00 12.26 17.81
CA GLY A 675 -12.94 12.24 16.70
C GLY A 675 -13.46 10.84 16.41
N TRP A 676 -14.44 10.83 15.52
CA TRP A 676 -14.99 9.64 14.91
C TRP A 676 -15.22 9.90 13.44
N GLY A 677 -14.97 8.89 12.61
CA GLY A 677 -15.22 8.99 11.18
C GLY A 677 -15.31 7.65 10.50
N ARG A 678 -16.03 7.64 9.38
CA ARG A 678 -16.06 6.54 8.42
C ARG A 678 -15.21 6.87 7.22
N SER A 679 -14.43 5.90 6.75
CA SER A 679 -13.59 6.04 5.57
C SER A 679 -13.79 4.84 4.65
N TYR A 680 -14.11 5.09 3.39
CA TYR A 680 -14.26 4.05 2.38
C TYR A 680 -12.96 3.84 1.62
N ASP A 681 -12.75 2.59 1.23
CA ASP A 681 -11.65 2.16 0.38
C ASP A 681 -12.18 1.52 -0.89
N ARG A 682 -11.30 1.12 -1.78
CA ARG A 682 -11.64 0.44 -3.02
C ARG A 682 -11.15 -1.00 -3.00
N LYS A 683 -11.81 -1.85 -3.77
CA LYS A 683 -11.30 -3.17 -4.10
C LYS A 683 -10.49 -3.14 -5.39
N MET A 684 -9.45 -3.95 -5.46
CA MET A 684 -8.59 -4.05 -6.63
C MET A 684 -9.33 -4.62 -7.83
N ALA A 685 -9.15 -4.01 -8.99
CA ALA A 685 -9.77 -4.44 -10.25
C ALA A 685 -9.26 -5.81 -10.74
N ASN A 686 -8.08 -6.25 -10.28
CA ASN A 686 -7.51 -7.55 -10.64
C ASN A 686 -8.36 -8.75 -10.21
N ASN A 687 -9.23 -8.62 -9.20
CA ASN A 687 -10.15 -9.70 -8.80
C ASN A 687 -11.13 -10.08 -9.93
N ALA A 688 -11.49 -9.11 -10.78
CA ALA A 688 -12.26 -9.39 -11.97
C ALA A 688 -11.47 -10.21 -13.02
N LEU A 689 -10.14 -10.02 -13.09
CA LEU A 689 -9.27 -10.86 -13.91
C LEU A 689 -9.14 -12.27 -13.33
N ASP A 690 -8.99 -12.41 -12.00
CA ASP A 690 -8.87 -13.72 -11.34
C ASP A 690 -10.10 -14.60 -11.63
N GLU A 691 -11.31 -14.03 -11.53
CA GLU A 691 -12.55 -14.73 -11.89
C GLU A 691 -12.55 -15.18 -13.35
N LEU A 692 -12.16 -14.33 -14.29
CA LEU A 692 -12.09 -14.67 -15.72
C LEU A 692 -11.01 -15.70 -16.03
N GLN A 693 -9.81 -15.50 -15.50
CA GLN A 693 -8.65 -16.35 -15.78
C GLN A 693 -8.88 -17.79 -15.28
N LYS A 694 -9.45 -17.92 -14.10
CA LYS A 694 -9.71 -19.23 -13.50
C LYS A 694 -10.84 -19.97 -14.21
N ASN A 695 -11.91 -19.25 -14.58
CA ASN A 695 -13.01 -19.85 -15.34
C ASN A 695 -12.68 -20.16 -16.81
N ALA A 696 -11.57 -19.67 -17.34
CA ALA A 696 -11.14 -19.97 -18.71
C ALA A 696 -10.63 -21.41 -18.90
N ALA A 697 -10.23 -22.08 -17.83
CA ALA A 697 -9.77 -23.47 -17.89
C ALA A 697 -10.96 -24.44 -18.05
N PRO A 698 -11.00 -25.29 -19.09
CA PRO A 698 -12.04 -26.30 -19.21
C PRO A 698 -12.03 -27.24 -18.00
N ASN A 699 -13.20 -27.46 -17.39
CA ASN A 699 -13.36 -28.28 -16.18
C ASN A 699 -12.40 -27.91 -15.01
N GLY A 700 -11.81 -26.74 -15.05
CA GLY A 700 -10.96 -26.21 -13.99
C GLY A 700 -11.77 -25.74 -12.77
N GLU A 701 -11.10 -25.01 -11.90
CA GLU A 701 -11.75 -24.32 -10.78
C GLU A 701 -12.87 -23.39 -11.27
N THR A 702 -13.87 -23.20 -10.45
CA THR A 702 -14.98 -22.28 -10.71
C THR A 702 -14.90 -21.12 -9.72
N TRP A 703 -14.56 -19.94 -10.21
CA TRP A 703 -14.45 -18.73 -9.42
C TRP A 703 -15.62 -17.78 -9.70
N MET A 704 -16.30 -17.32 -8.66
CA MET A 704 -17.48 -16.47 -8.79
C MET A 704 -17.50 -15.40 -7.72
N ILE A 705 -17.71 -14.15 -8.10
CA ILE A 705 -17.84 -13.01 -7.19
C ILE A 705 -19.31 -12.72 -6.95
N LYS A 706 -19.69 -12.51 -5.68
CA LYS A 706 -21.05 -12.17 -5.28
C LYS A 706 -21.54 -10.89 -5.98
N ASN A 707 -22.74 -10.92 -6.53
CA ASN A 707 -23.33 -9.80 -7.29
C ASN A 707 -23.69 -8.59 -6.40
N ASP A 708 -23.96 -8.81 -5.11
CA ASP A 708 -24.22 -7.74 -4.12
C ASP A 708 -22.90 -7.10 -3.67
N PHE A 709 -22.37 -6.23 -4.51
CA PHE A 709 -21.12 -5.52 -4.24
C PHE A 709 -21.26 -4.53 -3.08
N LYS A 710 -20.26 -4.51 -2.18
CA LYS A 710 -20.14 -3.55 -1.08
C LYS A 710 -18.74 -2.96 -1.03
N MET A 711 -18.64 -1.65 -0.89
CA MET A 711 -17.34 -1.02 -0.69
C MET A 711 -16.79 -1.33 0.70
N PRO A 712 -15.50 -1.71 0.82
CA PRO A 712 -14.82 -1.81 2.10
C PRO A 712 -14.80 -0.46 2.81
N TYR A 713 -14.94 -0.45 4.12
CA TYR A 713 -14.84 0.76 4.93
C TYR A 713 -14.27 0.46 6.32
N ALA A 714 -13.79 1.51 6.98
CA ALA A 714 -13.42 1.47 8.38
C ALA A 714 -14.12 2.59 9.16
N ASP A 715 -14.73 2.22 10.28
CA ASP A 715 -15.13 3.14 11.33
C ASP A 715 -13.96 3.31 12.29
N GLN A 716 -13.53 4.55 12.51
CA GLN A 716 -12.39 4.90 13.33
C GLN A 716 -12.84 5.87 14.42
N MET A 717 -12.37 5.68 15.65
CA MET A 717 -12.61 6.57 16.78
C MET A 717 -11.33 6.72 17.58
N SER A 718 -11.02 7.96 17.99
CA SER A 718 -9.89 8.22 18.88
C SER A 718 -10.18 9.31 19.89
N LEU A 719 -9.43 9.26 20.98
CA LEU A 719 -9.38 10.30 22.02
C LEU A 719 -7.92 10.42 22.48
N GLY A 720 -7.42 11.64 22.57
CA GLY A 720 -6.03 11.87 22.95
C GLY A 720 -5.80 13.17 23.71
N LEU A 721 -4.60 13.27 24.25
CA LEU A 721 -4.08 14.43 24.97
C LEU A 721 -2.70 14.77 24.38
N ARG A 722 -2.52 16.00 23.96
CA ARG A 722 -1.23 16.58 23.59
C ARG A 722 -0.75 17.55 24.64
N GLN A 723 0.53 17.47 24.95
CA GLN A 723 1.19 18.30 25.94
C GLN A 723 2.49 18.87 25.39
N ALA A 724 2.60 20.19 25.30
CA ALA A 724 3.87 20.84 25.03
C ALA A 724 4.69 20.94 26.32
N LEU A 725 5.92 20.43 26.29
CA LEU A 725 6.86 20.38 27.42
C LEU A 725 8.18 21.10 27.03
N GLY A 726 8.19 22.42 27.05
CA GLY A 726 9.30 23.21 26.54
C GLY A 726 9.52 23.01 25.04
N ALA A 727 10.64 22.41 24.66
CA ALA A 727 10.96 22.08 23.27
C ALA A 727 10.39 20.69 22.81
N TRP A 728 9.68 19.99 23.67
CA TRP A 728 9.12 18.67 23.41
C TRP A 728 7.60 18.71 23.24
N ASN A 729 7.10 17.85 22.37
CA ASN A 729 5.69 17.54 22.25
C ASN A 729 5.45 16.09 22.70
N ALA A 730 4.59 15.89 23.66
CA ALA A 730 4.10 14.58 24.07
C ALA A 730 2.67 14.38 23.57
N ASP A 731 2.35 13.22 23.08
CA ASP A 731 0.99 12.83 22.63
C ASP A 731 0.66 11.43 23.17
N ILE A 732 -0.51 11.29 23.75
CA ILE A 732 -1.10 10.02 24.15
C ILE A 732 -2.50 9.91 23.54
N ALA A 733 -2.79 8.82 22.82
CA ALA A 733 -4.09 8.60 22.23
C ALA A 733 -4.54 7.14 22.34
N VAL A 734 -5.83 6.94 22.61
CA VAL A 734 -6.49 5.65 22.46
C VAL A 734 -7.29 5.67 21.15
N SER A 735 -7.18 4.59 20.40
CA SER A 735 -7.82 4.42 19.10
C SER A 735 -8.59 3.11 19.04
N LYS A 736 -9.74 3.14 18.35
CA LYS A 736 -10.53 1.96 18.02
C LYS A 736 -10.89 1.99 16.54
N VAL A 737 -10.60 0.88 15.85
CA VAL A 737 -10.87 0.71 14.41
C VAL A 737 -11.75 -0.52 14.22
N HIS A 738 -12.78 -0.41 13.38
CA HIS A 738 -13.58 -1.54 12.92
C HIS A 738 -13.75 -1.46 11.43
N ALA A 739 -12.95 -2.23 10.69
CA ALA A 739 -13.07 -2.35 9.25
C ALA A 739 -14.05 -3.47 8.88
N LYS A 740 -14.89 -3.21 7.88
CA LYS A 740 -15.96 -4.10 7.41
C LYS A 740 -15.99 -4.17 5.89
N ASN A 741 -16.76 -5.14 5.39
CA ASN A 741 -16.93 -5.42 3.97
C ASN A 741 -15.59 -5.69 3.26
N GLN A 742 -14.60 -6.22 3.98
CA GLN A 742 -13.36 -6.64 3.34
C GLN A 742 -13.66 -7.80 2.39
N PHE A 743 -13.08 -7.73 1.18
CA PHE A 743 -13.26 -8.80 0.21
C PHE A 743 -12.46 -10.02 0.62
N ILE A 744 -13.06 -11.20 0.45
CA ILE A 744 -12.44 -12.49 0.73
C ILE A 744 -12.81 -13.50 -0.34
N TRP A 745 -11.85 -14.35 -0.73
CA TRP A 745 -12.09 -15.60 -1.44
C TRP A 745 -12.17 -16.76 -0.46
N PHE A 746 -13.12 -17.67 -0.64
CA PHE A 746 -13.25 -18.86 0.19
C PHE A 746 -13.67 -20.08 -0.65
N LEU A 747 -13.37 -21.28 -0.19
CA LEU A 747 -13.88 -22.51 -0.79
C LEU A 747 -15.36 -22.66 -0.47
N GLY A 748 -16.20 -22.56 -1.49
CA GLY A 748 -17.65 -22.61 -1.36
C GLY A 748 -18.19 -23.97 -0.96
N ASN A 749 -17.40 -24.99 -1.13
CA ASN A 749 -17.73 -26.39 -0.85
C ASN A 749 -16.91 -26.99 0.30
N ARG A 750 -16.39 -26.15 1.20
CA ARG A 750 -15.64 -26.55 2.37
C ARG A 750 -16.53 -26.54 3.62
N ASP A 751 -16.29 -27.47 4.54
CA ASP A 751 -16.97 -27.49 5.83
C ASP A 751 -16.80 -26.17 6.58
N PRO A 752 -17.82 -25.71 7.35
CA PRO A 752 -17.72 -24.48 8.13
C PRO A 752 -16.58 -24.48 9.17
N ASN A 753 -16.11 -25.64 9.58
CA ASN A 753 -14.96 -25.81 10.49
C ASN A 753 -13.60 -25.88 9.75
N GLY A 754 -13.56 -25.71 8.42
CA GLY A 754 -12.35 -25.77 7.59
C GLY A 754 -12.01 -27.15 7.02
N GLY A 755 -12.73 -28.17 7.37
CA GLY A 755 -12.52 -29.53 6.85
C GLY A 755 -12.83 -29.66 5.35
N PHE A 756 -12.25 -30.66 4.70
CA PHE A 756 -12.52 -31.03 3.30
C PHE A 756 -13.55 -32.12 3.15
N GLY A 757 -13.95 -32.77 4.20
CA GLY A 757 -14.88 -33.88 4.19
C GLY A 757 -16.30 -33.49 4.54
N ASN A 758 -17.09 -34.49 4.75
CA ASN A 758 -18.50 -34.47 4.70
C ASN A 758 -19.14 -34.85 6.03
N THR A 759 -18.78 -34.19 7.07
CA THR A 759 -19.40 -34.42 8.38
C THR A 759 -20.22 -33.24 8.87
N ASN A 760 -20.57 -32.36 7.94
CA ASN A 760 -21.42 -31.23 8.24
C ASN A 760 -22.83 -31.75 8.54
N ALA A 761 -23.37 -31.38 9.69
CA ALA A 761 -24.76 -31.64 10.07
C ALA A 761 -25.80 -31.02 9.11
N LEU A 762 -25.39 -30.09 8.25
CA LEU A 762 -26.27 -29.38 7.32
C LEU A 762 -26.57 -30.22 6.07
N ASP A 763 -25.58 -30.84 5.46
CA ASP A 763 -25.76 -31.77 4.33
C ASP A 763 -24.52 -32.67 4.19
N PRO A 764 -24.70 -33.99 4.18
CA PRO A 764 -23.61 -34.96 4.01
C PRO A 764 -22.91 -34.90 2.64
N LEU A 765 -23.43 -34.20 1.66
CA LEU A 765 -22.81 -34.03 0.34
C LEU A 765 -22.11 -32.69 0.17
N TRP A 766 -22.22 -31.82 1.16
CA TRP A 766 -21.51 -30.54 1.12
C TRP A 766 -20.03 -30.79 1.38
N GLY A 767 -19.21 -30.27 0.56
CA GLY A 767 -17.79 -30.53 0.51
C GLY A 767 -17.39 -31.14 -0.82
N GLY A 768 -16.12 -31.21 -1.10
CA GLY A 768 -15.58 -31.70 -2.36
C GLY A 768 -15.90 -30.82 -3.58
N ALA A 769 -15.16 -31.03 -4.64
CA ALA A 769 -15.36 -30.28 -5.89
C ALA A 769 -16.64 -30.78 -6.61
N PRO A 770 -17.26 -29.94 -7.44
CA PRO A 770 -18.33 -30.41 -8.35
C PRO A 770 -17.82 -31.53 -9.23
N ARG A 771 -18.72 -32.45 -9.58
CA ARG A 771 -18.35 -33.60 -10.40
C ARG A 771 -17.71 -33.16 -11.73
N ASN A 772 -16.54 -33.70 -12.04
CA ASN A 772 -15.74 -33.40 -13.22
C ASN A 772 -15.20 -31.95 -13.32
N TYR A 773 -15.19 -31.20 -12.22
CA TYR A 773 -14.64 -29.85 -12.13
C TYR A 773 -13.66 -29.71 -10.96
N GLY A 774 -12.85 -28.66 -10.98
CA GLY A 774 -12.04 -28.27 -9.85
C GLY A 774 -12.85 -27.60 -8.73
N SER A 775 -12.16 -27.09 -7.73
CA SER A 775 -12.78 -26.46 -6.55
C SER A 775 -13.70 -25.30 -6.93
N LEU A 776 -14.78 -25.12 -6.17
CA LEU A 776 -15.64 -23.94 -6.21
C LEU A 776 -15.09 -22.88 -5.27
N ILE A 777 -14.77 -21.71 -5.80
CA ILE A 777 -14.21 -20.58 -5.05
C ILE A 777 -15.15 -19.38 -5.19
N LEU A 778 -15.58 -18.85 -4.05
CA LEU A 778 -16.57 -17.79 -3.98
C LEU A 778 -15.96 -16.53 -3.39
N GLY A 779 -16.12 -15.39 -4.06
CA GLY A 779 -15.70 -14.06 -3.61
C GLY A 779 -16.85 -13.31 -2.94
N THR A 780 -16.64 -12.80 -1.73
CA THR A 780 -17.66 -12.06 -0.97
C THR A 780 -17.08 -10.92 -0.17
N PHE A 781 -17.94 -10.03 0.34
CA PHE A 781 -17.57 -8.83 1.10
C PHE A 781 -17.92 -9.03 2.59
N ALA A 782 -17.39 -10.08 3.20
CA ALA A 782 -17.74 -10.51 4.55
C ALA A 782 -16.59 -10.39 5.58
N GLY A 783 -15.38 -10.03 5.14
CA GLY A 783 -14.23 -9.90 6.03
C GLY A 783 -14.35 -8.69 6.97
N GLU A 784 -13.89 -8.86 8.21
CA GLU A 784 -13.85 -7.81 9.23
C GLU A 784 -12.50 -7.79 9.94
N ASN A 785 -12.04 -6.57 10.29
CA ASN A 785 -10.88 -6.35 11.15
C ASN A 785 -11.25 -5.44 12.31
N LYS A 786 -10.75 -5.73 13.50
CA LYS A 786 -10.91 -4.89 14.68
C LYS A 786 -9.56 -4.62 15.32
N ALA A 787 -9.33 -3.38 15.75
CA ALA A 787 -8.15 -3.03 16.52
C ALA A 787 -8.49 -2.05 17.62
N THR A 788 -7.87 -2.23 18.78
CA THR A 788 -7.83 -1.24 19.85
C THR A 788 -6.36 -0.95 20.12
N SER A 789 -5.98 0.31 20.06
CA SER A 789 -4.58 0.73 20.17
C SER A 789 -4.41 1.85 21.19
N LEU A 790 -3.26 1.82 21.88
CA LEU A 790 -2.71 2.94 22.63
C LEU A 790 -1.48 3.45 21.88
N PHE A 791 -1.49 4.73 21.59
CA PHE A 791 -0.39 5.45 20.96
C PHE A 791 0.28 6.38 21.95
N LEU A 792 1.60 6.32 22.05
CA LEU A 792 2.40 7.28 22.80
C LEU A 792 3.46 7.84 21.85
N SER A 793 3.58 9.14 21.78
CA SER A 793 4.68 9.77 21.07
C SER A 793 5.31 10.86 21.91
N LEU A 794 6.64 11.00 21.76
CA LEU A 794 7.41 12.10 22.33
C LEU A 794 8.35 12.60 21.26
N GLU A 795 8.23 13.87 20.90
CA GLU A 795 8.99 14.48 19.83
C GLU A 795 9.68 15.76 20.29
N LYS A 796 10.97 15.85 20.00
CA LYS A 796 11.72 17.10 19.98
C LYS A 796 12.09 17.41 18.54
N PRO A 797 11.44 18.38 17.87
CA PRO A 797 11.79 18.78 16.54
C PRO A 797 13.24 19.29 16.46
N TYR A 798 13.86 19.10 15.30
CA TYR A 798 15.16 19.67 15.00
C TYR A 798 15.06 21.19 14.95
N THR A 799 16.01 21.88 15.59
CA THR A 799 16.23 23.31 15.40
C THR A 799 17.71 23.56 15.16
N GLN A 800 18.04 24.55 14.33
CA GLN A 800 19.42 24.89 14.06
C GLN A 800 20.16 25.33 15.36
N ALA A 801 19.44 25.94 16.30
CA ALA A 801 20.01 26.34 17.58
C ALA A 801 20.44 25.14 18.44
N SER A 802 19.57 24.13 18.55
CA SER A 802 19.88 22.93 19.35
C SER A 802 20.84 21.96 18.64
N GLY A 803 20.76 21.84 17.31
CA GLY A 803 21.53 20.87 16.50
C GLY A 803 21.15 19.43 16.68
N TRP A 804 19.94 19.13 17.24
CA TRP A 804 19.49 17.76 17.41
C TRP A 804 17.96 17.61 17.42
N SER A 805 17.51 16.41 17.06
CA SER A 805 16.12 16.00 17.15
C SER A 805 16.00 14.60 17.73
N MET A 806 14.84 14.29 18.30
CA MET A 806 14.51 12.94 18.78
C MET A 806 13.01 12.69 18.64
N THR A 807 12.65 11.50 18.20
CA THR A 807 11.27 11.01 18.16
C THR A 807 11.19 9.64 18.83
N VAL A 808 10.24 9.48 19.73
CA VAL A 808 9.89 8.20 20.37
C VAL A 808 8.45 7.89 19.99
N ALA A 809 8.19 6.73 19.41
CA ALA A 809 6.87 6.26 19.07
C ALA A 809 6.64 4.87 19.70
N TYR A 810 5.69 4.76 20.61
CA TYR A 810 5.27 3.49 21.16
C TYR A 810 3.83 3.19 20.78
N THR A 811 3.58 1.96 20.40
CA THR A 811 2.27 1.44 20.05
C THR A 811 1.98 0.16 20.82
N TYR A 812 0.85 0.12 21.51
CA TYR A 812 0.20 -1.13 21.91
C TYR A 812 -1.00 -1.34 21.01
N THR A 813 -1.19 -2.57 20.48
CA THR A 813 -2.36 -2.88 19.64
C THR A 813 -2.89 -4.29 19.91
N ASP A 814 -4.15 -4.41 20.31
CA ASP A 814 -4.92 -5.66 20.22
C ASP A 814 -5.71 -5.65 18.92
N ALA A 815 -5.22 -6.44 17.94
CA ALA A 815 -5.79 -6.52 16.61
C ALA A 815 -6.28 -7.91 16.29
N LYS A 816 -7.49 -8.00 15.74
CA LYS A 816 -8.15 -9.26 15.38
C LYS A 816 -8.79 -9.15 14.00
N THR A 817 -8.75 -10.24 13.25
CA THR A 817 -9.33 -10.33 11.90
C THR A 817 -10.10 -11.63 11.73
N THR A 818 -11.12 -11.60 10.86
CA THR A 818 -11.78 -12.79 10.34
C THR A 818 -11.11 -13.33 9.07
N ASN A 819 -10.16 -12.57 8.49
CA ASN A 819 -9.50 -12.91 7.24
C ASN A 819 -8.29 -13.82 7.48
N HIS A 820 -7.91 -14.56 6.42
CA HIS A 820 -6.68 -15.32 6.42
C HIS A 820 -5.44 -14.42 6.22
N GLU A 821 -4.25 -15.01 6.40
CA GLU A 821 -2.95 -14.32 6.34
C GLU A 821 -2.63 -13.58 5.06
N TRP A 822 -3.12 -14.07 3.93
CA TRP A 822 -2.74 -13.61 2.61
C TRP A 822 -3.74 -12.63 2.01
N SER A 823 -4.20 -11.69 2.81
CA SER A 823 -5.12 -10.64 2.38
C SER A 823 -6.54 -11.10 2.04
N ASP A 824 -6.74 -11.64 0.88
CA ASP A 824 -8.05 -11.92 0.33
C ASP A 824 -8.45 -13.41 0.42
N ASP A 825 -7.50 -14.29 0.66
CA ASP A 825 -7.72 -15.74 0.59
C ASP A 825 -8.01 -16.34 1.96
N ILE A 826 -9.05 -17.14 2.04
CA ILE A 826 -9.37 -17.99 3.19
C ILE A 826 -9.65 -19.43 2.74
N PHE A 827 -8.87 -19.91 1.78
CA PHE A 827 -9.09 -21.22 1.15
C PHE A 827 -9.05 -22.39 2.13
N ASP A 828 -8.25 -22.25 3.19
CA ASP A 828 -8.10 -23.30 4.20
C ASP A 828 -9.15 -23.25 5.30
N TRP A 829 -10.04 -22.25 5.30
CA TRP A 829 -11.02 -22.03 6.36
C TRP A 829 -12.39 -21.71 5.77
N ALA A 830 -13.44 -22.06 6.50
CA ALA A 830 -14.76 -21.54 6.20
C ALA A 830 -14.78 -20.02 6.46
N TYR A 831 -15.62 -19.32 5.75
CA TYR A 831 -15.70 -17.88 5.81
C TYR A 831 -16.54 -17.39 7.00
N GLY A 832 -16.25 -16.14 7.41
CA GLY A 832 -17.08 -15.37 8.33
C GLY A 832 -16.78 -15.60 9.80
N LYS A 833 -17.15 -14.59 10.58
CA LYS A 833 -16.96 -14.57 12.03
C LYS A 833 -17.83 -15.58 12.80
N SER A 834 -18.89 -16.08 12.18
CA SER A 834 -19.77 -17.08 12.79
C SER A 834 -19.09 -18.46 12.96
N THR A 835 -18.09 -18.76 12.12
CA THR A 835 -17.41 -20.05 12.10
C THR A 835 -16.10 -20.05 12.89
N TYR A 836 -15.20 -19.09 12.61
CA TYR A 836 -13.88 -19.02 13.26
C TYR A 836 -13.72 -17.82 14.16
N GLY A 837 -14.67 -16.88 14.15
CA GLY A 837 -14.63 -15.67 14.93
C GLY A 837 -13.48 -14.75 14.53
N PHE A 838 -13.03 -13.95 15.50
CA PHE A 838 -11.90 -13.06 15.34
C PHE A 838 -10.62 -13.69 15.89
N ASN A 839 -9.60 -13.80 15.08
CA ASN A 839 -8.28 -14.30 15.43
C ASN A 839 -7.26 -13.17 15.46
N PRO A 840 -6.15 -13.30 16.20
CA PRO A 840 -5.08 -12.29 16.18
C PRO A 840 -4.64 -11.98 14.74
N SER A 841 -4.50 -10.69 14.45
CA SER A 841 -4.05 -10.23 13.13
C SER A 841 -2.54 -10.18 13.07
N LYS A 842 -1.95 -10.72 11.99
CA LYS A 842 -0.51 -10.59 11.71
C LYS A 842 -0.12 -9.18 11.24
N ASP A 843 -1.08 -8.34 10.90
CA ASP A 843 -0.82 -6.99 10.42
C ASP A 843 -0.44 -6.01 11.53
N ALA A 844 -0.46 -6.45 12.79
CA ALA A 844 -0.01 -5.69 13.94
C ALA A 844 0.92 -6.48 14.85
N GLU A 845 1.92 -5.83 15.41
CA GLU A 845 2.66 -6.27 16.59
C GLU A 845 1.94 -5.75 17.83
N LYS A 846 1.85 -6.57 18.87
CA LYS A 846 1.13 -6.19 20.09
C LYS A 846 1.79 -5.00 20.79
N HIS A 847 3.12 -5.04 20.91
CA HIS A 847 3.95 -3.95 21.41
C HIS A 847 5.00 -3.59 20.38
N ARG A 848 5.15 -2.29 20.09
CA ARG A 848 6.18 -1.76 19.21
C ARG A 848 6.70 -0.44 19.74
N LEU A 849 8.02 -0.31 19.83
CA LEU A 849 8.72 0.92 20.16
C LEU A 849 9.68 1.28 19.04
N VAL A 850 9.61 2.50 18.57
CA VAL A 850 10.57 3.08 17.62
C VAL A 850 11.14 4.35 18.22
N VAL A 851 12.47 4.43 18.30
CA VAL A 851 13.18 5.62 18.76
C VAL A 851 14.14 6.05 17.66
N GLY A 852 14.07 7.27 17.23
CA GLY A 852 14.99 7.82 16.24
C GLY A 852 15.45 9.21 16.57
N GLY A 853 16.60 9.60 16.02
CA GLY A 853 17.13 10.90 16.27
C GLY A 853 18.34 11.27 15.42
N LEU A 854 18.70 12.52 15.53
CA LEU A 854 19.79 13.15 14.81
C LEU A 854 20.56 14.08 15.74
N LEU A 855 21.90 14.03 15.68
CA LEU A 855 22.85 14.97 16.29
C LEU A 855 23.72 15.50 15.16
N ASP A 856 23.70 16.80 14.86
CA ASP A 856 24.48 17.39 13.77
C ASP A 856 25.51 18.45 14.20
N LYS A 857 25.61 18.71 15.50
CA LYS A 857 26.64 19.59 16.10
C LYS A 857 27.69 18.80 16.87
N LEU A 858 28.17 17.72 16.28
CA LEU A 858 29.32 17.00 16.86
C LEU A 858 30.63 17.63 16.46
N PRO A 859 31.74 17.43 17.25
CA PRO A 859 33.07 17.87 16.87
C PRO A 859 33.44 17.39 15.46
N TRP A 860 34.29 18.16 14.75
CA TRP A 860 34.79 17.86 13.39
C TRP A 860 33.71 17.80 12.31
N ASP A 861 32.62 18.54 12.47
CA ASP A 861 31.46 18.54 11.54
C ASP A 861 30.88 17.13 11.30
N LEU A 862 30.91 16.31 12.34
CA LEU A 862 30.28 15.00 12.32
C LEU A 862 28.78 15.10 12.61
N GLN A 863 28.02 14.28 11.92
CA GLN A 863 26.60 14.07 12.14
C GLN A 863 26.35 12.59 12.51
N LEU A 864 25.64 12.34 13.59
CA LEU A 864 25.21 11.00 14.02
C LEU A 864 23.69 10.93 13.98
N SER A 865 23.17 9.88 13.36
CA SER A 865 21.75 9.58 13.42
C SER A 865 21.50 8.10 13.70
N GLY A 866 20.30 7.77 14.19
CA GLY A 866 20.00 6.39 14.54
C GLY A 866 18.53 6.11 14.61
N LYS A 867 18.20 4.80 14.50
CA LYS A 867 16.86 4.26 14.65
C LYS A 867 16.93 2.97 15.44
N LEU A 868 16.29 2.93 16.61
CA LEU A 868 16.04 1.72 17.38
C LEU A 868 14.61 1.26 17.15
N THR A 869 14.43 -0.01 16.82
CA THR A 869 13.12 -0.66 16.69
C THR A 869 13.05 -1.88 17.57
N LEU A 870 12.06 -1.93 18.46
CA LEU A 870 11.73 -3.09 19.30
C LEU A 870 10.27 -3.47 19.07
N GLY A 871 9.98 -4.77 18.91
CA GLY A 871 8.63 -5.27 18.71
C GLY A 871 8.45 -6.70 19.23
N ASP A 872 7.24 -7.07 19.61
CA ASP A 872 6.91 -8.41 20.11
C ASP A 872 6.93 -9.51 19.04
N GLY A 873 7.12 -9.14 17.78
CA GLY A 873 6.89 -10.06 16.68
C GLY A 873 5.41 -10.15 16.30
N GLN A 874 5.16 -10.83 15.20
CA GLN A 874 3.82 -10.89 14.60
C GLN A 874 3.10 -12.15 15.03
N PRO A 875 1.79 -12.11 15.32
CA PRO A 875 0.98 -13.31 15.39
C PRO A 875 1.01 -14.07 14.07
N ARG A 876 1.12 -15.39 14.14
CA ARG A 876 1.02 -16.31 13.00
C ARG A 876 -0.25 -17.13 13.13
N ARG A 877 -0.82 -17.49 12.01
CA ARG A 877 -2.00 -18.33 11.95
C ARG A 877 -1.62 -19.62 11.24
N VAL A 878 -1.59 -20.69 11.99
CA VAL A 878 -1.07 -21.98 11.56
C VAL A 878 -2.24 -22.91 11.23
N PRO A 879 -2.27 -23.49 10.03
CA PRO A 879 -3.24 -24.53 9.68
C PRO A 879 -2.90 -25.85 10.38
N ASP A 880 -3.77 -26.26 11.27
CA ASP A 880 -3.62 -27.49 12.05
C ASP A 880 -4.67 -28.51 11.61
N CYS A 881 -4.22 -29.51 10.87
CA CYS A 881 -5.04 -30.61 10.35
C CYS A 881 -4.67 -31.97 10.97
N HIS A 882 -3.98 -31.99 12.11
CA HIS A 882 -3.49 -33.25 12.68
C HIS A 882 -4.60 -34.21 13.13
N THR A 883 -5.81 -33.71 13.42
CA THR A 883 -6.97 -34.52 13.75
C THR A 883 -7.71 -35.04 12.54
N GLY A 884 -7.24 -34.74 11.33
CA GLY A 884 -7.82 -35.11 10.05
C GLY A 884 -8.13 -33.89 9.20
N PHE A 885 -8.44 -34.15 7.94
CA PHE A 885 -8.82 -33.10 6.97
C PHE A 885 -10.34 -32.88 6.91
N SER A 886 -11.11 -33.70 7.60
CA SER A 886 -12.57 -33.78 7.51
C SER A 886 -13.21 -33.76 8.88
N GLY A 887 -14.48 -33.40 8.91
CA GLY A 887 -15.33 -33.49 10.08
C GLY A 887 -15.26 -32.31 11.05
N PRO A 888 -16.01 -32.37 12.15
CA PRO A 888 -16.09 -31.31 13.14
C PRO A 888 -14.74 -31.06 13.84
N THR A 889 -13.83 -32.03 13.77
CA THR A 889 -12.46 -31.94 14.27
C THR A 889 -11.42 -31.72 13.18
N GLY A 890 -11.84 -31.37 11.95
CA GLY A 890 -10.95 -31.14 10.82
C GLY A 890 -9.97 -29.98 11.01
N CYS A 891 -9.39 -29.51 9.93
CA CYS A 891 -8.40 -28.42 9.99
C CYS A 891 -8.92 -27.22 10.78
N ARG A 892 -8.11 -26.68 11.66
CA ARG A 892 -8.40 -25.49 12.47
C ARG A 892 -7.27 -24.47 12.39
N ALA A 893 -7.58 -23.20 12.61
CA ALA A 893 -6.56 -22.17 12.76
C ALA A 893 -6.04 -22.12 14.19
N VAL A 894 -4.75 -22.24 14.36
CA VAL A 894 -4.06 -22.07 15.66
C VAL A 894 -3.22 -20.81 15.63
N ALA A 895 -3.46 -19.91 16.57
CA ALA A 895 -2.62 -18.72 16.72
C ALA A 895 -1.26 -19.10 17.35
N ARG A 896 -0.18 -18.64 16.74
CA ARG A 896 1.21 -18.75 17.23
C ARG A 896 1.85 -17.37 17.26
N GLY A 897 2.83 -17.18 18.15
CA GLY A 897 3.68 -16.00 18.14
C GLY A 897 4.88 -16.20 17.19
N SER A 898 5.52 -15.11 16.78
CA SER A 898 6.86 -15.11 16.22
C SER A 898 7.86 -14.53 17.22
N ASP A 899 9.16 -14.66 16.91
CA ASP A 899 10.20 -14.08 17.76
C ASP A 899 10.11 -12.54 17.79
N THR A 900 10.59 -11.96 18.88
CA THR A 900 10.66 -10.50 19.06
C THR A 900 11.58 -9.87 18.01
N PHE A 901 11.25 -8.69 17.57
CA PHE A 901 12.07 -7.89 16.66
C PHE A 901 12.92 -6.89 17.45
N LYS A 902 14.24 -6.86 17.20
CA LYS A 902 15.19 -5.95 17.87
C LYS A 902 16.22 -5.49 16.85
N GLN A 903 16.25 -4.20 16.54
CA GLN A 903 17.19 -3.67 15.57
C GLN A 903 17.62 -2.25 15.96
N LEU A 904 18.92 -2.02 15.97
CA LEU A 904 19.52 -0.69 16.06
C LEU A 904 20.27 -0.40 14.77
N ASP A 905 19.88 0.68 14.12
CA ASP A 905 20.54 1.21 12.93
C ASP A 905 21.22 2.54 13.28
N LEU A 906 22.44 2.74 12.83
CA LEU A 906 23.20 3.98 13.03
C LEU A 906 23.72 4.50 11.69
N ALA A 907 23.84 5.80 11.56
CA ALA A 907 24.58 6.44 10.47
C ALA A 907 25.50 7.51 11.01
N LEU A 908 26.72 7.48 10.52
CA LEU A 908 27.73 8.53 10.76
C LEU A 908 28.04 9.22 9.45
N ALA A 909 27.93 10.54 9.43
CA ALA A 909 28.25 11.36 8.27
C ALA A 909 29.26 12.45 8.64
N LYS A 910 30.07 12.83 7.65
CA LYS A 910 31.01 13.96 7.76
C LYS A 910 30.85 14.89 6.57
N ASN A 911 30.73 16.16 6.85
CA ASN A 911 30.61 17.21 5.86
C ASN A 911 31.97 17.87 5.59
N PHE A 912 32.24 18.16 4.32
CA PHE A 912 33.42 18.84 3.84
C PHE A 912 33.00 20.01 2.93
N LYS A 913 33.45 21.20 3.19
CA LYS A 913 33.24 22.35 2.28
C LYS A 913 34.19 22.24 1.10
N VAL A 914 33.65 22.09 -0.10
CA VAL A 914 34.42 21.87 -1.35
C VAL A 914 33.79 22.66 -2.49
N TYR A 915 34.57 23.44 -3.23
CA TYR A 915 34.14 24.19 -4.43
C TYR A 915 32.85 25.01 -4.29
N GLY A 916 32.65 25.65 -3.14
CA GLY A 916 31.46 26.46 -2.86
C GLY A 916 30.21 25.69 -2.45
N GLY A 917 30.27 24.34 -2.43
CA GLY A 917 29.23 23.43 -1.94
C GLY A 917 29.69 22.59 -0.76
N GLU A 918 28.89 21.57 -0.42
CA GLU A 918 29.15 20.68 0.69
C GLU A 918 29.17 19.22 0.20
N LEU A 919 30.31 18.54 0.38
CA LEU A 919 30.44 17.09 0.17
C LEU A 919 30.20 16.37 1.50
N GLN A 920 29.19 15.54 1.57
CA GLN A 920 28.95 14.64 2.68
C GLN A 920 29.40 13.22 2.33
N VAL A 921 30.20 12.61 3.19
CA VAL A 921 30.51 11.17 3.17
C VAL A 921 29.81 10.52 4.35
N ARG A 922 29.11 9.41 4.10
CA ARG A 922 28.22 8.77 5.06
C ARG A 922 28.43 7.26 5.11
N LEU A 923 28.45 6.71 6.32
CA LEU A 923 28.43 5.28 6.59
C LEU A 923 27.17 4.95 7.38
N ASP A 924 26.30 4.10 6.81
CA ASP A 924 25.18 3.48 7.53
C ASP A 924 25.56 2.10 8.00
N VAL A 925 25.19 1.76 9.22
CA VAL A 925 25.28 0.43 9.80
C VAL A 925 23.89 -0.01 10.22
N LEU A 926 23.28 -0.88 9.44
CA LEU A 926 21.98 -1.46 9.75
C LEU A 926 22.16 -2.68 10.63
N ASN A 927 21.28 -2.87 11.58
CA ASN A 927 21.30 -3.97 12.55
C ASN A 927 22.68 -4.12 13.23
N LEU A 928 23.10 -3.07 13.89
CA LEU A 928 24.43 -2.95 14.50
C LEU A 928 24.84 -4.19 15.31
N PHE A 929 23.92 -4.77 16.08
CA PHE A 929 24.17 -5.92 16.96
C PHE A 929 24.08 -7.27 16.24
N ASN A 930 23.82 -7.29 14.92
CA ASN A 930 23.68 -8.51 14.12
C ASN A 930 22.61 -9.47 14.66
N THR A 931 21.52 -8.93 15.17
CA THR A 931 20.42 -9.73 15.73
C THR A 931 19.68 -10.48 14.61
N ALA A 932 19.53 -11.79 14.75
CA ALA A 932 18.70 -12.59 13.86
C ALA A 932 17.22 -12.42 14.24
N ASN A 933 16.55 -11.47 13.58
CA ASN A 933 15.13 -11.19 13.79
C ASN A 933 14.28 -12.21 13.02
N TRP A 934 14.00 -13.35 13.64
CA TRP A 934 13.21 -14.40 13.01
C TRP A 934 11.76 -13.94 12.77
N GLY A 935 11.20 -14.27 11.62
CA GLY A 935 9.83 -13.86 11.27
C GLY A 935 9.14 -14.78 10.26
N TYR A 936 9.86 -15.79 9.76
CA TYR A 936 9.33 -16.79 8.84
C TYR A 936 9.56 -18.18 9.40
N TYR A 937 8.54 -19.03 9.30
CA TYR A 937 8.51 -20.34 9.91
C TYR A 937 7.86 -21.35 8.98
N ASN A 938 8.11 -22.63 9.18
CA ASN A 938 7.33 -23.68 8.55
C ASN A 938 6.02 -23.84 9.32
N ASP A 939 4.96 -23.25 8.79
CA ASP A 939 3.63 -23.19 9.44
C ASP A 939 2.74 -24.39 9.12
N TRP A 940 3.19 -25.35 8.32
CA TRP A 940 2.43 -26.55 8.01
C TRP A 940 2.58 -27.61 9.10
N VAL A 941 1.51 -27.87 9.85
CA VAL A 941 1.50 -28.88 10.92
C VAL A 941 1.55 -30.31 10.38
N GLY A 942 0.99 -30.53 9.20
CA GLY A 942 0.85 -31.87 8.63
C GLY A 942 -0.49 -32.51 8.93
N GLY A 943 -0.65 -33.73 8.44
CA GLY A 943 -1.82 -34.58 8.66
C GLY A 943 -1.76 -35.40 9.96
N PRO A 944 -2.72 -36.30 10.18
CA PRO A 944 -2.72 -37.21 11.32
C PRO A 944 -1.48 -38.09 11.35
N SER A 945 -0.88 -38.26 12.51
CA SER A 945 0.26 -39.12 12.72
C SER A 945 0.09 -39.99 13.97
N THR A 946 0.54 -41.25 13.88
CA THR A 946 0.57 -42.14 15.02
C THR A 946 1.90 -42.88 15.06
N PRO A 947 2.79 -42.60 15.99
CA PRO A 947 2.71 -41.55 17.05
C PRO A 947 2.87 -40.15 16.46
N PRO A 948 2.42 -39.10 17.15
CA PRO A 948 2.62 -37.69 16.74
C PRO A 948 4.11 -37.35 16.58
N LYS A 949 4.46 -36.62 15.55
CA LYS A 949 5.86 -36.24 15.22
C LYS A 949 6.22 -34.83 15.61
N ASN A 950 5.23 -33.96 15.77
CA ASN A 950 5.45 -32.57 16.20
C ASN A 950 4.60 -32.17 17.42
N ALA A 951 4.83 -30.98 17.94
CA ALA A 951 4.21 -30.49 19.18
C ALA A 951 2.67 -30.34 19.11
N LEU A 952 2.09 -30.29 17.89
CA LEU A 952 0.65 -30.24 17.69
C LEU A 952 0.05 -31.59 17.27
N GLY A 953 0.89 -32.63 17.15
CA GLY A 953 0.43 -33.98 16.78
C GLY A 953 0.41 -34.28 15.30
N GLY A 954 0.86 -33.36 14.44
CA GLY A 954 0.95 -33.58 13.01
C GLY A 954 2.21 -34.33 12.56
N ASP A 955 2.21 -34.79 11.30
CA ASP A 955 3.27 -35.61 10.72
C ASP A 955 4.44 -34.81 10.13
N ASN A 956 4.37 -33.48 10.13
CA ASN A 956 5.48 -32.62 9.69
C ASN A 956 6.54 -32.46 10.78
N PRO A 957 7.72 -33.08 10.66
CA PRO A 957 8.79 -32.96 11.68
C PRO A 957 9.41 -31.56 11.71
N ASP A 958 9.31 -30.80 10.63
CA ASP A 958 9.89 -29.46 10.49
C ASP A 958 8.93 -28.36 10.91
N PHE A 959 7.74 -28.71 11.43
CA PHE A 959 6.77 -27.72 11.90
C PHE A 959 7.40 -26.77 12.94
N ASP A 960 7.07 -25.49 12.82
CA ASP A 960 7.54 -24.38 13.67
C ASP A 960 9.06 -24.10 13.60
N THR A 961 9.78 -24.74 12.67
CA THR A 961 11.17 -24.39 12.41
C THR A 961 11.30 -23.04 11.75
N ARG A 962 12.35 -22.30 12.12
CA ARG A 962 12.64 -20.97 11.57
C ARG A 962 13.17 -21.07 10.15
N THR A 963 12.53 -20.41 9.20
CA THR A 963 12.86 -20.48 7.76
C THR A 963 13.41 -19.17 7.20
N GLY A 964 13.34 -18.06 7.94
CA GLY A 964 13.86 -16.78 7.48
C GLY A 964 13.86 -15.69 8.54
N VAL A 965 14.69 -14.67 8.30
CA VAL A 965 14.77 -13.47 9.13
C VAL A 965 13.98 -12.32 8.51
N ARG A 966 13.43 -11.45 9.35
CA ARG A 966 12.83 -10.15 8.97
C ARG A 966 13.92 -9.08 8.95
N GLY A 967 13.84 -8.16 7.98
CA GLY A 967 14.84 -7.13 7.82
C GLY A 967 16.19 -7.68 7.31
N THR A 968 17.27 -7.04 7.67
CA THR A 968 18.63 -7.43 7.25
C THR A 968 19.46 -7.88 8.43
N MET A 969 20.43 -8.76 8.20
CA MET A 969 21.55 -8.96 9.14
C MET A 969 22.41 -7.68 9.15
N ARG A 970 23.42 -7.61 10.00
CA ARG A 970 24.28 -6.41 10.06
C ARG A 970 24.82 -6.10 8.67
N GLN A 971 24.54 -4.89 8.19
CA GLN A 971 24.86 -4.43 6.85
C GLN A 971 25.49 -3.05 6.90
N PHE A 972 26.60 -2.88 6.20
CA PHE A 972 27.23 -1.59 6.00
C PHE A 972 26.83 -1.03 4.61
N LYS A 973 26.53 0.25 4.56
CA LYS A 973 26.28 0.99 3.32
C LYS A 973 27.11 2.27 3.33
N LEU A 974 27.89 2.48 2.28
CA LEU A 974 28.66 3.69 2.07
C LEU A 974 27.96 4.61 1.09
N GLY A 975 27.88 5.88 1.42
CA GLY A 975 27.27 6.92 0.61
C GLY A 975 28.13 8.15 0.50
N ALA A 976 27.97 8.86 -0.60
CA ALA A 976 28.50 10.20 -0.79
C ALA A 976 27.44 11.08 -1.47
N SER A 977 27.35 12.34 -1.05
CA SER A 977 26.49 13.33 -1.70
C SER A 977 27.17 14.70 -1.75
N TYR A 978 26.92 15.44 -2.82
CA TYR A 978 27.40 16.79 -3.00
C TYR A 978 26.22 17.74 -3.21
N SER A 979 26.13 18.76 -2.37
CA SER A 979 25.10 19.80 -2.43
C SER A 979 25.73 21.15 -2.78
N PHE A 980 25.09 21.90 -3.66
CA PHE A 980 25.58 23.22 -4.13
C PHE A 980 24.44 24.22 -4.27
#